data_1617e0aeedff8a29ba2534813f38d340
#
_entry.id   1617e0aeedff8a29ba2534813f38d340
#
_cell.length_a   1.000
_cell.length_b   1.000
_cell.length_c   1.000
_cell.angle_alpha   90.00
_cell.angle_beta   90.00
_cell.angle_gamma   90.00
#
_symmetry.space_group_name_H-M   'P 1'
#
loop_
_entity.id
_entity.type
_entity.pdbx_description
1 polymer ?
#
loop_
_entity_poly.entity_id
_entity_poly.type
_entity_poly.pdbx_seq_one_letter_code
_entity_poly.pdbx_strand_id
1 'polypeptide(L)'
;MKRSLFFGLLLLLATSSAIAQTQYGTMSGTVVDSTDAALPGATVTIEGPAMQGTRVTVTDGRGFFRFVPVPPGDNYKLTFDLKGFKTVEVSGLFVRVDTNTPVNVTMEVAEFAASIEVVADSVVVDTTKTLVDTNVDFDLFDTLPQDRFYPSIIAEAPGTRPGNNPEISGGSADANVYLVDGVDTTDPIWLTWGTQLNIDIIDEISVQRAGYTAEYGRAGGGIVNMVTKSGGNKFSVLARVVIADSDWSSDWGTESETGREKAGAARIDEIRPSIAVGGPILRDRLWFFASYERRDMTRDYSYNASNEDRINGDLSTGEFYYKGHFLSAKLTGQINDSNKLIAFYNEDPIDFSPLYAGSRGFPNWHPDAERKQYQKSEAFSLMWHSTFGDNWFLEAKYQNYVFQIDFLPDGVPWDQGIPYVYDQGSGYNYGSPPWAWYTDRPRDGVSAAASYFIDTNNGSHELKFGFDWADMKPNAGGYHNINGWYRVNGDSPIRYDIWTNEAGPRPFRQDYRAIFVQDQWRIGNATLNFGLRAEATELFNAADDSLMSFGFGDQIAPRLGFAYDLKGDSIHASLSRFYILPGNYIAQYFDDRPDVWTRYVWNDSCDTTGGNVWDYPDSCWDFAWDWSPGVSAEMDPNLDPIYLDEFTVGYSANLGKQIGGDVTFIWREQENTIDFYDPNSTYFYLITNVPDAAADYPEVGEELASKPLFEYQALQFQLQKRFGPDGFQFLTNYTYVIKSDAWEIGWSGRNKFLGLFVAPEYMDPQRYGKQEGAHYFKFNGSYAFSWRMVLGLSAYWRSGYRYTPVSWMWPDGSWTWYDTVFTDERGSLDVGRNWEADLYLEQPFSIGPIDVAVYANVFNLFDNQQPTARENNVDYANFGDPYAWQAPRQWQLGFKITY
;
A
#
# COMPACT_ATOMS: atom_id res chain seq x y z
N MET A 1 -43.88 -24.55 9.69
CA MET A 1 -42.56 -24.77 9.09
C MET A 1 -41.98 -23.54 8.36
N LYS A 2 -42.63 -22.87 7.42
CA LYS A 2 -42.07 -21.70 6.72
C LYS A 2 -41.74 -20.50 7.64
N ARG A 3 -42.51 -20.22 8.69
CA ARG A 3 -42.25 -19.15 9.67
C ARG A 3 -41.11 -19.49 10.62
N SER A 4 -40.96 -20.77 10.97
CA SER A 4 -39.85 -21.20 11.86
C SER A 4 -38.50 -21.23 11.14
N LEU A 5 -38.46 -21.48 9.81
CA LEU A 5 -37.28 -21.37 8.98
C LEU A 5 -36.85 -19.90 8.78
N PHE A 6 -37.83 -18.98 8.65
CA PHE A 6 -37.55 -17.55 8.54
C PHE A 6 -37.03 -16.97 9.85
N PHE A 7 -37.57 -17.38 11.01
CA PHE A 7 -37.07 -17.02 12.33
C PHE A 7 -35.72 -17.68 12.63
N GLY A 8 -35.50 -18.92 12.19
CA GLY A 8 -34.20 -19.59 12.31
C GLY A 8 -33.12 -18.93 11.45
N LEU A 9 -33.47 -18.48 10.25
CA LEU A 9 -32.58 -17.72 9.37
C LEU A 9 -32.29 -16.30 9.92
N LEU A 10 -33.29 -15.64 10.52
CA LEU A 10 -33.13 -14.37 11.21
C LEU A 10 -32.29 -14.50 12.50
N LEU A 11 -32.43 -15.60 13.25
CA LEU A 11 -31.58 -15.88 14.42
C LEU A 11 -30.14 -16.25 14.02
N LEU A 12 -29.94 -16.96 12.92
CA LEU A 12 -28.61 -17.23 12.36
C LEU A 12 -27.95 -15.95 11.81
N LEU A 13 -28.73 -15.01 11.27
CA LEU A 13 -28.27 -13.68 10.87
C LEU A 13 -28.01 -12.75 12.07
N ALA A 14 -28.66 -12.97 13.21
CA ALA A 14 -28.47 -12.19 14.43
C ALA A 14 -27.22 -12.61 15.25
N THR A 15 -26.61 -13.76 14.93
CA THR A 15 -25.36 -14.22 15.57
C THR A 15 -24.12 -13.95 14.76
N SER A 16 -24.26 -13.46 13.50
CA SER A 16 -23.16 -13.02 12.65
C SER A 16 -23.32 -11.52 12.36
N SER A 17 -22.81 -10.69 13.24
CA SER A 17 -22.75 -9.24 13.00
C SER A 17 -21.58 -8.94 12.08
N ALA A 18 -21.78 -8.19 10.99
CA ALA A 18 -20.83 -8.06 9.91
C ALA A 18 -20.68 -6.59 9.41
N ILE A 19 -19.52 -6.06 8.98
CA ILE A 19 -19.22 -4.67 8.55
C ILE A 19 -18.64 -4.54 7.15
N ALA A 20 -18.96 -3.46 6.40
CA ALA A 20 -18.38 -3.10 5.10
C ALA A 20 -17.73 -1.71 5.14
N GLN A 21 -16.64 -1.53 4.38
CA GLN A 21 -15.95 -0.26 4.16
C GLN A 21 -16.49 0.43 2.90
N THR A 22 -16.63 1.77 2.93
CA THR A 22 -17.29 2.53 1.87
C THR A 22 -16.54 2.50 0.54
N GLN A 23 -17.25 2.12 -0.54
CA GLN A 23 -16.74 2.09 -1.93
C GLN A 23 -17.55 3.01 -2.84
N TYR A 24 -18.31 3.92 -2.28
CA TYR A 24 -19.27 4.78 -2.97
C TYR A 24 -19.10 6.22 -2.56
N GLY A 25 -19.63 7.08 -3.41
CA GLY A 25 -19.92 8.44 -3.03
C GLY A 25 -21.39 8.66 -2.78
N THR A 26 -21.72 9.90 -2.49
CA THR A 26 -23.05 10.43 -2.31
C THR A 26 -23.30 11.57 -3.31
N MET A 27 -24.52 11.73 -3.77
CA MET A 27 -24.95 12.91 -4.51
C MET A 27 -26.16 13.50 -3.81
N SER A 28 -26.08 14.76 -3.39
CA SER A 28 -27.16 15.42 -2.66
C SER A 28 -27.25 16.90 -2.98
N GLY A 29 -28.37 17.52 -2.67
CA GLY A 29 -28.53 18.96 -2.90
C GLY A 29 -29.94 19.45 -2.59
N THR A 30 -30.19 20.72 -2.92
CA THR A 30 -31.47 21.40 -2.71
C THR A 30 -32.07 21.89 -4.02
N VAL A 31 -33.38 21.79 -4.13
CA VAL A 31 -34.16 22.31 -5.24
C VAL A 31 -34.99 23.49 -4.72
N VAL A 32 -34.80 24.65 -5.31
CA VAL A 32 -35.49 25.91 -4.95
C VAL A 32 -36.15 26.54 -6.18
N ASP A 33 -37.06 27.47 -5.97
CA ASP A 33 -37.59 28.34 -7.05
C ASP A 33 -36.71 29.60 -7.22
N SER A 34 -37.08 30.46 -8.16
CA SER A 34 -36.43 31.73 -8.48
C SER A 34 -36.45 32.75 -7.33
N THR A 35 -37.17 32.48 -6.25
CA THR A 35 -37.23 33.34 -5.02
C THR A 35 -36.48 32.69 -3.85
N ASP A 36 -35.68 31.65 -4.09
CA ASP A 36 -35.01 30.82 -3.09
C ASP A 36 -35.96 30.06 -2.14
N ALA A 37 -37.22 29.90 -2.50
CA ALA A 37 -38.14 29.07 -1.73
C ALA A 37 -37.96 27.56 -2.10
N ALA A 38 -37.92 26.72 -1.06
CA ALA A 38 -37.77 25.27 -1.24
C ALA A 38 -38.90 24.68 -2.07
N LEU A 39 -38.56 23.70 -2.94
CA LEU A 39 -39.53 22.98 -3.78
C LEU A 39 -39.66 21.52 -3.32
N PRO A 40 -40.61 21.23 -2.41
CA PRO A 40 -40.92 19.86 -2.01
C PRO A 40 -41.61 19.09 -3.12
N GLY A 41 -41.36 17.77 -3.19
CA GLY A 41 -42.09 16.89 -4.13
C GLY A 41 -41.53 16.91 -5.56
N ALA A 42 -40.41 17.57 -5.82
CA ALA A 42 -39.73 17.47 -7.10
C ALA A 42 -39.15 16.06 -7.28
N THR A 43 -39.45 15.43 -8.40
CA THR A 43 -38.87 14.12 -8.76
C THR A 43 -37.44 14.35 -9.28
N VAL A 44 -36.48 13.65 -8.70
CA VAL A 44 -35.06 13.69 -9.10
C VAL A 44 -34.69 12.32 -9.62
N THR A 45 -34.20 12.25 -10.85
CA THR A 45 -33.72 11.01 -11.48
C THR A 45 -32.22 11.11 -11.72
N ILE A 46 -31.45 10.08 -11.30
CA ILE A 46 -30.02 9.95 -11.57
C ILE A 46 -29.76 8.84 -12.58
N GLU A 47 -28.91 9.12 -13.55
CA GLU A 47 -28.36 8.15 -14.51
C GLU A 47 -26.88 8.42 -14.78
N GLY A 48 -26.11 7.41 -15.16
CA GLY A 48 -24.68 7.57 -15.49
C GLY A 48 -24.06 6.26 -16.00
N PRO A 49 -22.89 6.35 -16.67
CA PRO A 49 -22.20 5.18 -17.23
C PRO A 49 -21.83 4.11 -16.19
N ALA A 50 -21.41 4.54 -14.99
CA ALA A 50 -21.07 3.63 -13.89
C ALA A 50 -22.30 3.08 -13.14
N MET A 51 -23.51 3.64 -13.40
CA MET A 51 -24.75 3.13 -12.82
C MET A 51 -25.30 1.96 -13.63
N GLN A 52 -25.77 0.97 -12.91
CA GLN A 52 -26.49 -0.18 -13.45
C GLN A 52 -28.01 0.13 -13.47
N GLY A 53 -28.46 1.01 -14.36
CA GLY A 53 -29.82 1.50 -14.44
C GLY A 53 -30.00 2.93 -13.93
N THR A 54 -31.24 3.38 -13.77
CA THR A 54 -31.62 4.70 -13.24
C THR A 54 -32.19 4.56 -11.83
N ARG A 55 -31.97 5.59 -10.98
CA ARG A 55 -32.63 5.69 -9.68
C ARG A 55 -33.43 6.97 -9.58
N VAL A 56 -34.48 6.95 -8.77
CA VAL A 56 -35.37 8.07 -8.57
C VAL A 56 -35.55 8.34 -7.09
N THR A 57 -35.54 9.60 -6.70
CA THR A 57 -35.93 10.08 -5.37
C THR A 57 -36.85 11.30 -5.51
N VAL A 58 -37.39 11.78 -4.38
CA VAL A 58 -38.26 12.96 -4.34
C VAL A 58 -37.74 13.92 -3.29
N THR A 59 -37.79 15.22 -3.56
CA THR A 59 -37.34 16.25 -2.61
C THR A 59 -38.24 16.30 -1.37
N ASP A 60 -37.63 16.45 -0.18
CA ASP A 60 -38.31 16.59 1.11
C ASP A 60 -39.01 17.97 1.30
N GLY A 61 -39.53 18.21 2.51
CA GLY A 61 -40.20 19.48 2.85
C GLY A 61 -39.30 20.73 2.76
N ARG A 62 -37.98 20.55 2.66
CA ARG A 62 -36.97 21.63 2.52
C ARG A 62 -36.40 21.70 1.10
N GLY A 63 -36.95 20.91 0.16
CA GLY A 63 -36.42 20.80 -1.18
C GLY A 63 -35.13 19.98 -1.28
N PHE A 64 -34.74 19.25 -0.23
CA PHE A 64 -33.52 18.45 -0.21
C PHE A 64 -33.73 17.07 -0.83
N PHE A 65 -32.74 16.60 -1.57
CA PHE A 65 -32.67 15.23 -2.11
C PHE A 65 -31.31 14.59 -1.84
N ARG A 66 -31.26 13.24 -1.83
CA ARG A 66 -30.04 12.46 -1.66
C ARG A 66 -30.09 11.15 -2.44
N PHE A 67 -28.98 10.80 -3.06
CA PHE A 67 -28.68 9.48 -3.59
C PHE A 67 -27.47 8.88 -2.86
N VAL A 68 -27.65 7.72 -2.23
CA VAL A 68 -26.61 6.91 -1.58
C VAL A 68 -27.02 5.44 -1.66
N PRO A 69 -26.10 4.50 -1.92
CA PRO A 69 -24.76 4.68 -2.47
C PRO A 69 -24.82 5.04 -3.96
N VAL A 70 -23.86 5.85 -4.44
CA VAL A 70 -23.64 6.12 -5.86
C VAL A 70 -22.28 5.60 -6.24
N PRO A 71 -22.12 4.71 -7.25
CA PRO A 71 -20.81 4.25 -7.69
C PRO A 71 -19.92 5.42 -8.10
N PRO A 72 -18.59 5.38 -7.86
CA PRO A 72 -17.69 6.38 -8.42
C PRO A 72 -17.73 6.34 -9.95
N GLY A 73 -17.44 7.46 -10.59
CA GLY A 73 -17.42 7.60 -12.04
C GLY A 73 -17.80 8.99 -12.51
N ASP A 74 -17.67 9.21 -13.80
CA ASP A 74 -17.90 10.49 -14.46
C ASP A 74 -19.15 10.45 -15.33
N ASN A 75 -19.55 11.64 -15.84
CA ASN A 75 -20.66 11.84 -16.76
C ASN A 75 -22.02 11.40 -16.23
N TYR A 76 -22.26 11.62 -14.92
CA TYR A 76 -23.58 11.48 -14.34
C TYR A 76 -24.50 12.61 -14.79
N LYS A 77 -25.80 12.29 -14.89
CA LYS A 77 -26.87 13.24 -15.20
C LYS A 77 -27.97 13.15 -14.16
N LEU A 78 -28.41 14.31 -13.66
CA LEU A 78 -29.62 14.47 -12.86
C LEU A 78 -30.72 15.16 -13.67
N THR A 79 -31.94 14.61 -13.60
CA THR A 79 -33.14 15.24 -14.17
C THR A 79 -34.10 15.58 -13.04
N PHE A 80 -34.51 16.85 -12.99
CA PHE A 80 -35.44 17.40 -12.00
C PHE A 80 -36.76 17.74 -12.67
N ASP A 81 -37.84 17.15 -12.19
CA ASP A 81 -39.19 17.34 -12.72
C ASP A 81 -40.19 17.66 -11.60
N LEU A 82 -40.94 18.74 -11.77
CA LEU A 82 -42.00 19.15 -10.85
C LEU A 82 -43.15 19.79 -11.68
N LYS A 83 -44.35 19.32 -11.44
CA LYS A 83 -45.53 19.82 -12.17
C LYS A 83 -45.68 21.32 -11.98
N GLY A 84 -45.68 22.07 -13.09
CA GLY A 84 -45.78 23.55 -13.12
C GLY A 84 -44.44 24.26 -13.20
N PHE A 85 -43.34 23.53 -13.21
CA PHE A 85 -41.99 24.04 -13.41
C PHE A 85 -41.37 23.47 -14.69
N LYS A 86 -40.35 24.14 -15.21
CA LYS A 86 -39.53 23.61 -16.32
C LYS A 86 -38.70 22.46 -15.83
N THR A 87 -38.61 21.37 -16.59
CA THR A 87 -37.66 20.29 -16.31
C THR A 87 -36.23 20.79 -16.44
N VAL A 88 -35.39 20.53 -15.45
CA VAL A 88 -33.96 20.89 -15.44
C VAL A 88 -33.15 19.61 -15.56
N GLU A 89 -32.20 19.57 -16.50
CA GLU A 89 -31.22 18.51 -16.64
C GLU A 89 -29.85 19.09 -16.29
N VAL A 90 -29.13 18.43 -15.38
CA VAL A 90 -27.76 18.75 -15.00
C VAL A 90 -26.85 17.60 -15.41
N SER A 91 -25.98 17.84 -16.39
CA SER A 91 -25.06 16.86 -16.95
C SER A 91 -23.60 17.14 -16.61
N GLY A 92 -22.71 16.17 -16.86
CA GLY A 92 -21.26 16.31 -16.57
C GLY A 92 -20.90 16.23 -15.10
N LEU A 93 -21.80 15.65 -14.28
CA LEU A 93 -21.53 15.40 -12.87
C LEU A 93 -20.59 14.20 -12.68
N PHE A 94 -19.87 14.18 -11.59
CA PHE A 94 -19.02 13.06 -11.22
C PHE A 94 -19.25 12.68 -9.75
N VAL A 95 -18.90 11.45 -9.41
CA VAL A 95 -18.90 10.93 -8.05
C VAL A 95 -17.56 10.30 -7.74
N ARG A 96 -17.00 10.53 -6.56
CA ARG A 96 -15.76 9.93 -6.06
C ARG A 96 -16.03 9.17 -4.76
N VAL A 97 -15.16 8.22 -4.47
CA VAL A 97 -15.23 7.43 -3.23
C VAL A 97 -15.16 8.33 -2.01
N ASP A 98 -15.99 8.05 -1.01
CA ASP A 98 -16.07 8.80 0.25
C ASP A 98 -16.31 10.33 0.09
N THR A 99 -16.89 10.76 -1.04
CA THR A 99 -17.22 12.16 -1.26
C THR A 99 -18.72 12.39 -1.48
N ASN A 100 -19.18 13.58 -1.14
CA ASN A 100 -20.48 14.06 -1.52
C ASN A 100 -20.35 15.04 -2.68
N THR A 101 -21.05 14.80 -3.78
CA THR A 101 -21.18 15.72 -4.92
C THR A 101 -22.40 16.58 -4.68
N PRO A 102 -22.25 17.88 -4.32
CA PRO A 102 -23.40 18.75 -4.09
C PRO A 102 -23.97 19.25 -5.42
N VAL A 103 -25.30 19.17 -5.58
CA VAL A 103 -26.01 19.66 -6.78
C VAL A 103 -27.23 20.48 -6.34
N ASN A 104 -27.08 21.78 -6.33
CA ASN A 104 -28.17 22.71 -6.00
C ASN A 104 -28.81 23.26 -7.29
N VAL A 105 -30.15 23.24 -7.37
CA VAL A 105 -30.88 23.58 -8.59
C VAL A 105 -31.97 24.61 -8.29
N THR A 106 -32.05 25.63 -9.16
CA THR A 106 -33.17 26.57 -9.19
C THR A 106 -34.09 26.23 -10.37
N MET A 107 -35.34 25.91 -10.09
CA MET A 107 -36.36 25.63 -11.11
C MET A 107 -37.19 26.88 -11.39
N GLU A 108 -37.46 27.14 -12.68
CA GLU A 108 -38.30 28.22 -13.13
C GLU A 108 -39.76 27.74 -13.41
N VAL A 109 -40.74 28.55 -13.12
CA VAL A 109 -42.13 28.28 -13.45
C VAL A 109 -42.30 28.10 -14.97
N ALA A 110 -42.97 27.04 -15.39
CA ALA A 110 -43.21 26.75 -16.80
C ALA A 110 -44.35 27.62 -17.35
N GLU A 111 -44.03 28.61 -18.19
CA GLU A 111 -45.05 29.30 -19.01
C GLU A 111 -45.40 28.50 -20.27
N PHE A 112 -44.49 27.65 -20.77
CA PHE A 112 -44.64 26.61 -21.80
C PHE A 112 -43.68 25.45 -21.51
N ALA A 113 -44.00 24.24 -21.97
CA ALA A 113 -43.13 23.06 -21.79
C ALA A 113 -41.79 23.26 -22.50
N ALA A 114 -40.76 23.55 -21.74
CA ALA A 114 -39.36 23.65 -22.18
C ALA A 114 -38.49 23.00 -21.13
N SER A 115 -37.48 22.24 -21.55
CA SER A 115 -36.39 21.73 -20.71
C SER A 115 -35.23 22.72 -20.73
N ILE A 116 -34.54 22.86 -19.61
CA ILE A 116 -33.29 23.63 -19.51
C ILE A 116 -32.17 22.60 -19.25
N GLU A 117 -31.21 22.53 -20.15
CA GLU A 117 -30.00 21.74 -19.95
C GLU A 117 -28.91 22.65 -19.33
N VAL A 118 -28.38 22.26 -18.21
CA VAL A 118 -27.25 22.92 -17.51
C VAL A 118 -26.11 21.96 -17.50
N VAL A 119 -25.00 22.29 -18.13
CA VAL A 119 -23.73 21.58 -17.92
C VAL A 119 -23.18 22.06 -16.58
N ALA A 120 -23.01 21.13 -15.63
CA ALA A 120 -22.52 21.47 -14.31
C ALA A 120 -21.10 22.05 -14.42
N ASP A 121 -20.86 23.21 -13.80
CA ASP A 121 -19.51 23.59 -13.40
C ASP A 121 -19.23 22.79 -12.11
N SER A 122 -18.82 21.53 -12.31
CA SER A 122 -18.76 20.55 -11.22
C SER A 122 -17.80 21.00 -10.14
N VAL A 123 -18.30 21.17 -8.93
CA VAL A 123 -17.51 21.57 -7.76
C VAL A 123 -16.49 20.48 -7.43
N VAL A 124 -15.21 20.79 -7.48
CA VAL A 124 -14.10 19.87 -7.20
C VAL A 124 -13.89 19.67 -5.69
N VAL A 125 -14.40 20.59 -4.87
CA VAL A 125 -14.23 20.60 -3.40
C VAL A 125 -15.51 20.11 -2.71
N ASP A 126 -15.38 19.07 -1.90
CA ASP A 126 -16.45 18.66 -0.96
C ASP A 126 -16.32 19.48 0.33
N THR A 127 -17.23 20.44 0.50
CA THR A 127 -17.23 21.38 1.64
C THR A 127 -17.71 20.75 2.96
N THR A 128 -18.13 19.48 2.94
CA THR A 128 -18.61 18.73 4.11
C THR A 128 -17.59 17.75 4.65
N LYS A 129 -16.45 17.60 3.97
CA LYS A 129 -15.43 16.58 4.23
C LYS A 129 -14.40 17.05 5.26
N THR A 130 -14.04 16.17 6.17
CA THR A 130 -12.93 16.37 7.13
C THR A 130 -11.75 15.43 6.86
N LEU A 131 -11.96 14.45 5.99
CA LEU A 131 -10.94 13.52 5.50
C LEU A 131 -9.97 14.23 4.54
N VAL A 132 -8.68 14.02 4.74
CA VAL A 132 -7.61 14.51 3.85
C VAL A 132 -7.20 13.39 2.93
N ASP A 133 -7.62 13.45 1.69
CA ASP A 133 -7.35 12.42 0.67
C ASP A 133 -6.93 13.00 -0.68
N THR A 134 -6.53 12.11 -1.55
CA THR A 134 -6.29 12.37 -2.98
C THR A 134 -6.93 11.24 -3.77
N ASN A 135 -7.85 11.60 -4.65
CA ASN A 135 -8.50 10.66 -5.54
C ASN A 135 -7.87 10.78 -6.93
N VAL A 136 -7.31 9.69 -7.43
CA VAL A 136 -6.73 9.56 -8.76
C VAL A 136 -7.65 8.64 -9.56
N ASP A 137 -8.31 9.22 -10.57
CA ASP A 137 -9.21 8.49 -11.47
C ASP A 137 -8.48 7.88 -12.67
N PHE A 138 -9.12 6.89 -13.30
CA PHE A 138 -8.56 6.20 -14.44
C PHE A 138 -8.23 7.14 -15.61
N ASP A 139 -9.08 8.13 -15.87
CA ASP A 139 -8.94 9.04 -17.02
C ASP A 139 -7.68 9.91 -16.89
N LEU A 140 -7.27 10.25 -15.67
CA LEU A 140 -6.01 10.95 -15.45
C LEU A 140 -4.82 10.01 -15.66
N PHE A 141 -4.75 8.89 -14.90
CA PHE A 141 -3.52 8.09 -14.95
C PHE A 141 -3.35 7.28 -16.25
N ASP A 142 -4.44 6.99 -17.02
CA ASP A 142 -4.33 6.37 -18.35
C ASP A 142 -3.71 7.29 -19.42
N THR A 143 -3.67 8.59 -19.14
CA THR A 143 -3.06 9.62 -20.01
C THR A 143 -1.69 10.11 -19.54
N LEU A 144 -1.09 9.44 -18.57
CA LEU A 144 0.22 9.73 -18.00
C LEU A 144 1.22 8.61 -18.35
N PRO A 145 2.54 8.90 -18.34
CA PRO A 145 3.55 7.84 -18.44
C PRO A 145 3.43 6.90 -17.25
N GLN A 146 3.30 5.60 -17.50
CA GLN A 146 3.00 4.61 -16.48
C GLN A 146 3.92 3.39 -16.58
N ASP A 147 4.55 3.02 -15.47
CA ASP A 147 5.21 1.73 -15.29
C ASP A 147 4.20 0.59 -15.05
N ARG A 148 2.89 0.94 -14.94
CA ARG A 148 1.77 0.04 -14.70
C ARG A 148 1.91 -0.73 -13.39
N PHE A 149 2.43 -0.07 -12.38
CA PHE A 149 2.55 -0.56 -11.01
C PHE A 149 1.76 0.39 -10.08
N TYR A 150 0.65 -0.08 -9.47
CA TYR A 150 -0.24 0.81 -8.73
C TYR A 150 0.41 1.55 -7.54
N PRO A 151 1.45 1.01 -6.85
CA PRO A 151 2.17 1.79 -5.84
C PRO A 151 2.78 3.09 -6.39
N SER A 152 3.14 3.14 -7.67
CA SER A 152 3.60 4.38 -8.31
C SER A 152 2.48 5.43 -8.40
N ILE A 153 1.23 4.99 -8.61
CA ILE A 153 0.05 5.88 -8.60
C ILE A 153 -0.23 6.41 -7.18
N ILE A 154 -0.11 5.56 -6.16
CA ILE A 154 -0.24 5.96 -4.75
C ILE A 154 0.81 7.02 -4.41
N ALA A 155 2.03 6.85 -4.95
CA ALA A 155 3.14 7.77 -4.74
C ALA A 155 2.85 9.19 -5.27
N GLU A 156 1.84 9.40 -6.12
CA GLU A 156 1.46 10.72 -6.64
C GLU A 156 0.69 11.58 -5.62
N ALA A 157 0.18 11.02 -4.53
CA ALA A 157 -0.48 11.80 -3.48
C ALA A 157 0.52 12.70 -2.72
N PRO A 158 0.10 13.87 -2.17
CA PRO A 158 0.92 14.68 -1.29
C PRO A 158 1.39 13.89 -0.06
N GLY A 159 2.59 14.18 0.44
CA GLY A 159 3.14 13.54 1.62
C GLY A 159 3.44 12.05 1.45
N THR A 160 3.38 11.52 0.22
CA THR A 160 3.69 10.13 -0.06
C THR A 160 5.11 10.02 -0.62
N ARG A 161 5.91 9.15 -0.02
CA ARG A 161 7.27 8.84 -0.48
C ARG A 161 7.22 7.60 -1.37
N PRO A 162 7.78 7.67 -2.61
CA PRO A 162 7.77 6.54 -3.53
C PRO A 162 8.66 5.39 -3.05
N GLY A 163 8.25 4.18 -3.37
CA GLY A 163 8.94 2.93 -3.07
C GLY A 163 8.05 1.76 -3.45
N ASN A 164 8.56 0.54 -3.37
CA ASN A 164 7.73 -0.66 -3.56
C ASN A 164 6.57 -0.70 -2.55
N ASN A 165 6.80 -0.18 -1.34
CA ASN A 165 5.81 0.06 -0.32
C ASN A 165 5.81 1.56 -0.01
N PRO A 166 4.87 2.35 -0.56
CA PRO A 166 4.84 3.79 -0.34
C PRO A 166 4.65 4.14 1.14
N GLU A 167 5.40 5.11 1.61
CA GLU A 167 5.23 5.68 2.95
C GLU A 167 4.31 6.90 2.87
N ILE A 168 3.24 6.93 3.67
CA ILE A 168 2.19 7.95 3.57
C ILE A 168 2.21 8.84 4.81
N SER A 169 2.38 10.17 4.61
CA SER A 169 2.36 11.20 5.66
C SER A 169 3.21 10.84 6.88
N GLY A 170 4.46 10.41 6.60
CA GLY A 170 5.44 10.03 7.61
C GLY A 170 5.22 8.64 8.24
N GLY A 171 4.09 7.98 8.03
CA GLY A 171 3.89 6.60 8.46
C GLY A 171 4.84 5.65 7.73
N SER A 172 5.27 4.57 8.40
CA SER A 172 6.07 3.52 7.77
C SER A 172 5.28 2.76 6.71
N ALA A 173 5.97 2.07 5.83
CA ALA A 173 5.37 1.29 4.75
C ALA A 173 4.42 0.17 5.24
N ASP A 174 4.68 -0.36 6.42
CA ASP A 174 3.90 -1.39 7.13
C ASP A 174 2.77 -0.81 8.02
N ALA A 175 2.61 0.50 8.05
CA ALA A 175 1.51 1.16 8.76
C ALA A 175 0.32 1.51 7.85
N ASN A 176 0.35 1.12 6.58
CA ASN A 176 -0.73 1.37 5.63
C ASN A 176 -1.75 0.22 5.60
N VAL A 177 -2.96 0.55 5.18
CA VAL A 177 -3.99 -0.44 4.85
C VAL A 177 -4.32 -0.36 3.36
N TYR A 178 -4.32 -1.50 2.67
CA TYR A 178 -4.60 -1.61 1.25
C TYR A 178 -5.91 -2.35 1.01
N LEU A 179 -6.85 -1.71 0.35
CA LEU A 179 -8.18 -2.23 0.06
C LEU A 179 -8.41 -2.32 -1.45
N VAL A 180 -8.90 -3.45 -1.92
CA VAL A 180 -9.35 -3.64 -3.31
C VAL A 180 -10.82 -4.06 -3.30
N ASP A 181 -11.70 -3.24 -3.85
CA ASP A 181 -13.15 -3.44 -3.72
C ASP A 181 -13.54 -3.81 -2.27
N GLY A 182 -12.92 -3.11 -1.30
CA GLY A 182 -13.10 -3.29 0.13
C GLY A 182 -12.55 -4.60 0.71
N VAL A 183 -11.93 -5.49 -0.07
CA VAL A 183 -11.12 -6.58 0.47
C VAL A 183 -9.84 -5.99 1.03
N ASP A 184 -9.54 -6.31 2.28
CA ASP A 184 -8.25 -5.98 2.86
C ASP A 184 -7.18 -6.90 2.25
N THR A 185 -6.33 -6.35 1.39
CA THR A 185 -5.23 -7.03 0.71
C THR A 185 -3.86 -6.69 1.30
N THR A 186 -3.83 -6.09 2.50
CA THR A 186 -2.60 -5.90 3.26
C THR A 186 -2.01 -7.25 3.64
N ASP A 187 -0.70 -7.44 3.48
CA ASP A 187 0.00 -8.66 3.88
C ASP A 187 -0.26 -8.97 5.37
N PRO A 188 -0.80 -10.14 5.72
CA PRO A 188 -1.09 -10.48 7.10
C PRO A 188 0.14 -10.57 8.03
N ILE A 189 1.35 -10.80 7.51
CA ILE A 189 2.57 -10.92 8.31
C ILE A 189 3.32 -9.57 8.39
N TRP A 190 3.68 -8.99 7.23
CA TRP A 190 4.55 -7.83 7.16
C TRP A 190 3.80 -6.51 7.05
N LEU A 191 2.46 -6.54 6.98
CA LEU A 191 1.57 -5.37 6.90
C LEU A 191 1.86 -4.43 5.71
N THR A 192 2.52 -4.93 4.68
CA THR A 192 2.79 -4.22 3.43
C THR A 192 1.70 -4.55 2.38
N TRP A 193 1.80 -3.98 1.18
CA TRP A 193 0.89 -4.40 0.11
C TRP A 193 1.15 -5.86 -0.29
N GLY A 194 0.10 -6.62 -0.59
CA GLY A 194 0.19 -8.05 -0.89
C GLY A 194 -0.46 -8.48 -2.21
N THR A 195 -1.07 -7.59 -2.98
CA THR A 195 -1.82 -7.93 -4.21
C THR A 195 -1.35 -7.10 -5.38
N GLN A 196 -1.13 -7.74 -6.53
CA GLN A 196 -0.97 -7.08 -7.81
C GLN A 196 -2.29 -7.05 -8.60
N LEU A 197 -2.48 -6.02 -9.39
CA LEU A 197 -3.67 -5.82 -10.21
C LEU A 197 -3.29 -5.41 -11.62
N ASN A 198 -4.08 -5.86 -12.60
CA ASN A 198 -4.10 -5.19 -13.87
C ASN A 198 -4.63 -3.75 -13.69
N ILE A 199 -3.82 -2.75 -13.97
CA ILE A 199 -4.20 -1.34 -13.80
C ILE A 199 -5.43 -0.96 -14.64
N ASP A 200 -5.66 -1.59 -15.80
CA ASP A 200 -6.80 -1.30 -16.68
C ASP A 200 -8.16 -1.57 -16.03
N ILE A 201 -8.21 -2.34 -14.92
CA ILE A 201 -9.46 -2.59 -14.17
C ILE A 201 -9.77 -1.52 -13.13
N ILE A 202 -8.81 -0.72 -12.74
CA ILE A 202 -8.99 0.28 -11.70
C ILE A 202 -9.84 1.42 -12.27
N ASP A 203 -10.87 1.81 -11.55
CA ASP A 203 -11.71 2.97 -11.83
C ASP A 203 -11.19 4.20 -11.09
N GLU A 204 -10.87 4.02 -9.80
CA GLU A 204 -10.36 5.08 -8.93
C GLU A 204 -9.45 4.50 -7.84
N ILE A 205 -8.39 5.23 -7.49
CA ILE A 205 -7.58 5.02 -6.29
C ILE A 205 -7.77 6.22 -5.36
N SER A 206 -8.30 5.97 -4.17
CA SER A 206 -8.37 6.97 -3.09
C SER A 206 -7.22 6.73 -2.11
N VAL A 207 -6.34 7.70 -1.98
CA VAL A 207 -5.25 7.71 -1.01
C VAL A 207 -5.65 8.62 0.14
N GLN A 208 -6.19 8.03 1.20
CA GLN A 208 -6.56 8.73 2.42
C GLN A 208 -5.31 8.91 3.27
N ARG A 209 -4.98 10.17 3.60
CA ARG A 209 -3.71 10.52 4.23
C ARG A 209 -3.85 10.93 5.69
N ALA A 210 -5.03 11.43 6.10
CA ALA A 210 -5.31 11.85 7.46
C ALA A 210 -6.82 12.05 7.68
N GLY A 211 -7.27 12.16 8.93
CA GLY A 211 -8.66 12.49 9.28
C GLY A 211 -9.67 11.37 8.98
N TYR A 212 -9.26 10.10 9.00
CA TYR A 212 -10.15 8.97 8.70
C TYR A 212 -11.33 8.89 9.66
N THR A 213 -12.50 8.52 9.14
CA THR A 213 -13.70 8.28 9.95
C THR A 213 -13.55 7.03 10.85
N ALA A 214 -14.45 6.85 11.82
CA ALA A 214 -14.39 5.72 12.76
C ALA A 214 -14.61 4.36 12.10
N GLU A 215 -15.10 4.32 10.90
CA GLU A 215 -15.24 3.15 10.05
C GLU A 215 -13.88 2.48 9.76
N TYR A 216 -12.81 3.26 9.63
CA TYR A 216 -11.49 2.76 9.31
C TYR A 216 -10.63 2.57 10.57
N GLY A 217 -9.83 1.53 10.63
CA GLY A 217 -8.90 1.22 11.74
C GLY A 217 -7.57 0.66 11.23
N ARG A 218 -6.68 0.33 12.16
CA ARG A 218 -5.39 -0.34 11.95
C ARG A 218 -4.37 0.43 11.10
N ALA A 219 -4.64 1.68 10.71
CA ALA A 219 -3.78 2.47 9.84
C ALA A 219 -3.03 3.55 10.62
N GLY A 220 -1.72 3.43 10.73
CA GLY A 220 -0.81 4.47 11.24
C GLY A 220 -0.17 5.33 10.14
N GLY A 221 -0.22 4.87 8.89
CA GLY A 221 0.24 5.58 7.69
C GLY A 221 -0.93 6.17 6.91
N GLY A 222 -1.39 5.46 5.89
CA GLY A 222 -2.52 5.83 5.05
C GLY A 222 -3.44 4.65 4.75
N ILE A 223 -4.61 4.97 4.21
CA ILE A 223 -5.53 3.97 3.67
C ILE A 223 -5.59 4.15 2.16
N VAL A 224 -5.26 3.09 1.45
CA VAL A 224 -5.35 3.04 -0.01
C VAL A 224 -6.57 2.23 -0.38
N ASN A 225 -7.59 2.89 -0.90
CA ASN A 225 -8.84 2.26 -1.31
C ASN A 225 -8.94 2.28 -2.84
N MET A 226 -8.82 1.09 -3.44
CA MET A 226 -8.90 0.88 -4.89
C MET A 226 -10.27 0.34 -5.25
N VAL A 227 -10.99 1.04 -6.12
CA VAL A 227 -12.26 0.60 -6.67
C VAL A 227 -12.05 0.15 -8.11
N THR A 228 -12.52 -1.06 -8.43
CA THR A 228 -12.41 -1.61 -9.77
C THR A 228 -13.66 -1.34 -10.60
N LYS A 229 -13.49 -1.27 -11.91
CA LYS A 229 -14.57 -1.11 -12.88
C LYS A 229 -15.64 -2.21 -12.74
N SER A 230 -16.85 -1.86 -13.07
CA SER A 230 -18.01 -2.78 -13.09
C SER A 230 -18.60 -2.87 -14.49
N GLY A 231 -19.25 -3.99 -14.78
CA GLY A 231 -20.04 -4.11 -16.01
C GLY A 231 -21.26 -3.20 -16.00
N GLY A 232 -21.68 -2.74 -17.17
CA GLY A 232 -22.89 -1.93 -17.40
C GLY A 232 -23.82 -2.56 -18.42
N ASN A 233 -24.87 -1.81 -18.86
CA ASN A 233 -25.83 -2.27 -19.87
C ASN A 233 -25.29 -2.25 -21.31
N LYS A 234 -24.07 -1.73 -21.50
CA LYS A 234 -23.34 -1.77 -22.78
C LYS A 234 -22.13 -2.66 -22.63
N PHE A 235 -21.78 -3.38 -23.68
CA PHE A 235 -20.50 -4.07 -23.73
C PHE A 235 -19.36 -3.06 -23.87
N SER A 236 -18.27 -3.30 -23.14
CA SER A 236 -17.03 -2.56 -23.22
C SER A 236 -15.86 -3.53 -23.34
N VAL A 237 -14.87 -3.17 -24.13
CA VAL A 237 -13.61 -3.92 -24.29
C VAL A 237 -12.47 -2.91 -24.24
N LEU A 238 -11.46 -3.22 -23.44
CA LEU A 238 -10.16 -2.57 -23.47
C LEU A 238 -9.10 -3.66 -23.66
N ALA A 239 -8.38 -3.63 -24.77
CA ALA A 239 -7.23 -4.50 -25.01
C ALA A 239 -5.99 -3.65 -25.18
N ARG A 240 -4.88 -4.08 -24.59
CA ARG A 240 -3.62 -3.32 -24.58
C ARG A 240 -2.43 -4.25 -24.72
N VAL A 241 -1.37 -3.77 -25.35
CA VAL A 241 -0.04 -4.39 -25.34
C VAL A 241 0.97 -3.30 -25.07
N VAL A 242 1.84 -3.51 -24.07
CA VAL A 242 3.02 -2.67 -23.81
C VAL A 242 4.27 -3.48 -24.19
N ILE A 243 5.21 -2.83 -24.83
CA ILE A 243 6.49 -3.41 -25.23
C ILE A 243 7.61 -2.44 -24.82
N ALA A 244 8.60 -2.95 -24.12
CA ALA A 244 9.87 -2.26 -23.88
C ALA A 244 11.00 -3.15 -24.38
N ASP A 245 12.07 -2.51 -24.85
CA ASP A 245 13.27 -3.17 -25.34
C ASP A 245 14.48 -2.47 -24.72
N SER A 246 15.38 -3.22 -24.17
CA SER A 246 16.58 -2.72 -23.50
C SER A 246 17.42 -1.84 -24.42
N ASP A 247 17.45 -2.11 -25.74
CA ASP A 247 18.17 -1.33 -26.73
C ASP A 247 17.55 0.06 -26.97
N TRP A 248 16.32 0.30 -26.52
CA TRP A 248 15.67 1.63 -26.58
C TRP A 248 16.04 2.51 -25.39
N SER A 249 16.85 2.02 -24.46
CA SER A 249 17.31 2.77 -23.30
C SER A 249 18.62 3.49 -23.58
N SER A 250 18.82 4.64 -22.92
CA SER A 250 20.11 5.32 -22.93
C SER A 250 21.15 4.51 -22.13
N ASP A 251 22.43 4.76 -22.41
CA ASP A 251 23.53 4.13 -21.68
C ASP A 251 23.68 4.71 -20.26
N TRP A 252 24.24 3.92 -19.37
CA TRP A 252 24.72 4.41 -18.10
C TRP A 252 25.92 5.35 -18.33
N GLY A 253 25.85 6.51 -17.70
CA GLY A 253 26.98 7.45 -17.72
C GLY A 253 28.08 7.06 -16.75
N THR A 254 29.20 7.76 -16.83
CA THR A 254 30.30 7.64 -15.87
C THR A 254 30.18 8.75 -14.81
N GLU A 255 30.42 8.42 -13.55
CA GLU A 255 30.46 9.42 -12.50
C GLU A 255 31.72 10.28 -12.61
N SER A 256 31.55 11.60 -12.48
CA SER A 256 32.64 12.57 -12.72
C SER A 256 33.70 12.61 -11.61
N GLU A 257 33.34 12.24 -10.38
CA GLU A 257 34.20 12.32 -9.20
C GLU A 257 35.10 11.09 -9.07
N THR A 258 34.53 9.91 -9.26
CA THR A 258 35.21 8.62 -9.05
C THR A 258 35.68 7.95 -10.34
N GLY A 259 35.16 8.36 -11.49
CA GLY A 259 35.40 7.72 -12.79
C GLY A 259 34.75 6.34 -12.93
N ARG A 260 33.89 5.93 -11.96
CA ARG A 260 33.16 4.65 -12.00
C ARG A 260 31.97 4.74 -12.95
N GLU A 261 31.68 3.65 -13.64
CA GLU A 261 30.44 3.53 -14.40
C GLU A 261 29.27 3.53 -13.44
N LYS A 262 28.24 4.34 -13.74
CA LYS A 262 27.02 4.38 -12.97
C LYS A 262 26.29 3.06 -13.14
N ALA A 263 25.66 2.57 -12.06
CA ALA A 263 24.91 1.35 -12.07
C ALA A 263 23.57 1.54 -11.33
N GLY A 264 22.58 0.76 -11.71
CA GLY A 264 21.26 0.84 -11.09
C GLY A 264 20.31 -0.23 -11.62
N ALA A 265 19.01 0.07 -11.63
CA ALA A 265 18.04 -0.78 -12.29
C ALA A 265 18.41 -0.94 -13.77
N ALA A 266 18.60 -2.18 -14.18
CA ALA A 266 19.06 -2.51 -15.53
C ALA A 266 17.98 -2.17 -16.57
N ARG A 267 18.39 -2.09 -17.83
CA ARG A 267 17.53 -2.04 -19.01
C ARG A 267 16.60 -3.24 -19.00
N ILE A 268 15.34 -3.04 -19.37
CA ILE A 268 14.29 -4.07 -19.34
C ILE A 268 13.81 -4.39 -20.75
N ASP A 269 13.70 -5.69 -21.04
CA ASP A 269 12.89 -6.21 -22.13
C ASP A 269 11.55 -6.65 -21.55
N GLU A 270 10.44 -6.11 -22.04
CA GLU A 270 9.12 -6.40 -21.49
C GLU A 270 8.07 -6.56 -22.59
N ILE A 271 7.21 -7.55 -22.43
CA ILE A 271 5.96 -7.65 -23.15
C ILE A 271 4.81 -7.83 -22.16
N ARG A 272 3.76 -6.99 -22.28
CA ARG A 272 2.67 -6.94 -21.32
C ARG A 272 1.32 -6.79 -22.02
N PRO A 273 0.75 -7.90 -22.57
CA PRO A 273 -0.59 -7.91 -23.11
C PRO A 273 -1.64 -7.94 -22.00
N SER A 274 -2.70 -7.14 -22.15
CA SER A 274 -3.85 -7.12 -21.26
C SER A 274 -5.17 -7.04 -22.03
N ILE A 275 -6.24 -7.57 -21.43
CA ILE A 275 -7.61 -7.45 -21.90
C ILE A 275 -8.56 -7.28 -20.73
N ALA A 276 -9.51 -6.36 -20.86
CA ALA A 276 -10.61 -6.19 -19.92
C ALA A 276 -11.93 -6.12 -20.70
N VAL A 277 -12.96 -6.83 -20.23
CA VAL A 277 -14.26 -6.94 -20.88
C VAL A 277 -15.37 -6.77 -19.84
N GLY A 278 -16.33 -5.90 -20.11
CA GLY A 278 -17.50 -5.70 -19.28
C GLY A 278 -18.79 -5.67 -20.06
N GLY A 279 -19.92 -5.97 -19.40
CA GLY A 279 -21.22 -5.89 -20.04
C GLY A 279 -22.35 -6.59 -19.30
N PRO A 280 -23.57 -6.59 -19.86
CA PRO A 280 -24.72 -7.24 -19.27
C PRO A 280 -24.76 -8.74 -19.59
N ILE A 281 -24.94 -9.57 -18.57
CA ILE A 281 -25.44 -10.95 -18.73
C ILE A 281 -26.97 -10.90 -18.89
N LEU A 282 -27.63 -10.13 -18.01
CA LEU A 282 -29.06 -9.78 -18.11
C LEU A 282 -29.17 -8.28 -17.93
N ARG A 283 -29.66 -7.56 -18.95
CA ARG A 283 -29.85 -6.11 -18.89
C ARG A 283 -30.66 -5.72 -17.66
N ASP A 284 -30.23 -4.64 -16.99
CA ASP A 284 -30.82 -4.05 -15.79
C ASP A 284 -30.81 -4.96 -14.54
N ARG A 285 -30.14 -6.16 -14.61
CA ARG A 285 -30.17 -7.12 -13.50
C ARG A 285 -28.86 -7.79 -13.16
N LEU A 286 -28.08 -8.19 -14.16
CA LEU A 286 -26.84 -8.95 -13.92
C LEU A 286 -25.77 -8.53 -14.91
N TRP A 287 -24.66 -8.07 -14.38
CA TRP A 287 -23.51 -7.58 -15.15
C TRP A 287 -22.26 -8.31 -14.72
N PHE A 288 -21.30 -8.37 -15.65
CA PHE A 288 -19.98 -8.90 -15.39
C PHE A 288 -18.92 -7.90 -15.83
N PHE A 289 -17.76 -7.98 -15.20
CA PHE A 289 -16.51 -7.39 -15.63
C PHE A 289 -15.41 -8.40 -15.39
N ALA A 290 -14.50 -8.62 -16.33
CA ALA A 290 -13.39 -9.55 -16.22
C ALA A 290 -12.15 -8.99 -16.93
N SER A 291 -10.99 -9.27 -16.40
CA SER A 291 -9.71 -8.89 -17.02
C SER A 291 -8.64 -9.95 -16.83
N TYR A 292 -7.71 -9.93 -17.77
CA TYR A 292 -6.50 -10.71 -17.69
C TYR A 292 -5.33 -9.90 -18.22
N GLU A 293 -4.21 -9.93 -17.49
CA GLU A 293 -2.93 -9.38 -17.94
C GLU A 293 -1.84 -10.43 -17.74
N ARG A 294 -0.92 -10.51 -18.69
CA ARG A 294 0.34 -11.24 -18.55
C ARG A 294 1.48 -10.24 -18.60
N ARG A 295 2.47 -10.41 -17.71
CA ARG A 295 3.70 -9.65 -17.71
C ARG A 295 4.88 -10.59 -17.84
N ASP A 296 5.63 -10.48 -18.94
CA ASP A 296 6.92 -11.14 -19.11
C ASP A 296 7.98 -10.04 -19.20
N MET A 297 8.93 -10.07 -18.29
CA MET A 297 10.03 -9.11 -18.24
C MET A 297 11.34 -9.84 -18.02
N THR A 298 12.37 -9.43 -18.76
CA THR A 298 13.75 -9.81 -18.52
C THR A 298 14.64 -8.58 -18.36
N ARG A 299 15.74 -8.72 -17.67
CA ARG A 299 16.79 -7.72 -17.57
C ARG A 299 18.13 -8.36 -17.34
N ASP A 300 19.15 -7.82 -17.94
CA ASP A 300 20.52 -8.21 -17.65
C ASP A 300 20.97 -7.65 -16.30
N TYR A 301 21.81 -8.39 -15.61
CA TYR A 301 22.54 -7.90 -14.44
C TYR A 301 24.00 -8.36 -14.56
N SER A 302 24.92 -7.59 -13.97
CA SER A 302 26.35 -7.92 -13.92
C SER A 302 26.77 -8.30 -12.52
N TYR A 303 27.61 -9.33 -12.44
CA TYR A 303 28.30 -9.68 -11.21
C TYR A 303 29.49 -8.74 -10.96
N ASN A 304 29.94 -8.67 -9.71
CA ASN A 304 31.12 -7.86 -9.39
C ASN A 304 32.39 -8.51 -9.99
N ALA A 305 33.06 -7.80 -10.90
CA ALA A 305 34.23 -8.26 -11.64
C ALA A 305 35.42 -8.72 -10.75
N SER A 306 35.46 -8.30 -9.47
CA SER A 306 36.51 -8.74 -8.51
C SER A 306 36.45 -10.24 -8.17
N ASN A 307 35.39 -10.94 -8.56
CA ASN A 307 35.17 -12.36 -8.28
C ASN A 307 35.34 -13.27 -9.50
N GLU A 308 35.60 -12.73 -10.70
CA GLU A 308 35.74 -13.50 -11.93
C GLU A 308 36.87 -14.55 -11.88
N ASP A 309 37.96 -14.25 -11.15
CA ASP A 309 39.13 -15.16 -11.04
C ASP A 309 38.88 -16.42 -10.20
N ARG A 310 37.77 -16.47 -9.44
CA ARG A 310 37.44 -17.58 -8.53
C ARG A 310 36.44 -18.58 -9.10
N ILE A 311 35.78 -18.21 -10.17
CA ILE A 311 34.77 -19.01 -10.84
C ILE A 311 35.35 -19.51 -12.16
N ASN A 312 35.41 -20.81 -12.36
CA ASN A 312 35.83 -21.41 -13.64
C ASN A 312 34.78 -21.16 -14.75
N GLY A 313 34.54 -19.91 -15.11
CA GLY A 313 33.61 -19.53 -16.16
C GLY A 313 33.39 -18.03 -16.26
N ASP A 314 33.00 -17.57 -17.43
CA ASP A 314 32.59 -16.18 -17.70
C ASP A 314 31.20 -15.95 -17.08
N LEU A 315 31.16 -15.42 -15.87
CA LEU A 315 29.95 -15.07 -15.13
C LEU A 315 29.74 -13.55 -15.05
N SER A 316 30.29 -12.81 -15.99
CA SER A 316 30.21 -11.35 -16.01
C SER A 316 28.76 -10.82 -16.11
N THR A 317 27.83 -11.61 -16.65
CA THR A 317 26.43 -11.22 -16.81
C THR A 317 25.49 -12.39 -16.55
N GLY A 318 24.31 -12.07 -16.02
CA GLY A 318 23.20 -13.01 -15.88
C GLY A 318 21.88 -12.35 -16.29
N GLU A 319 20.83 -13.14 -16.44
CA GLU A 319 19.51 -12.66 -16.80
C GLU A 319 18.55 -12.84 -15.60
N PHE A 320 17.90 -11.75 -15.22
CA PHE A 320 16.75 -11.76 -14.31
C PHE A 320 15.48 -11.89 -15.14
N TYR A 321 14.56 -12.76 -14.74
CA TYR A 321 13.23 -12.82 -15.31
C TYR A 321 12.14 -12.56 -14.27
N TYR A 322 11.03 -11.97 -14.73
CA TYR A 322 9.79 -11.81 -13.99
C TYR A 322 8.63 -12.24 -14.87
N LYS A 323 7.80 -13.17 -14.39
CA LYS A 323 6.60 -13.65 -15.07
C LYS A 323 5.42 -13.50 -14.15
N GLY A 324 4.44 -12.67 -14.55
CA GLY A 324 3.22 -12.43 -13.80
C GLY A 324 1.97 -12.69 -14.62
N HIS A 325 0.92 -13.17 -13.95
CA HIS A 325 -0.40 -13.39 -14.51
C HIS A 325 -1.43 -12.74 -13.57
N PHE A 326 -2.20 -11.80 -14.05
CA PHE A 326 -3.15 -11.05 -13.23
C PHE A 326 -4.57 -11.27 -13.77
N LEU A 327 -5.40 -11.97 -13.01
CA LEU A 327 -6.80 -12.28 -13.34
C LEU A 327 -7.72 -11.58 -12.34
N SER A 328 -8.71 -10.84 -12.84
CA SER A 328 -9.75 -10.27 -11.99
C SER A 328 -11.12 -10.50 -12.60
N ALA A 329 -12.13 -10.69 -11.76
CA ALA A 329 -13.52 -10.84 -12.17
C ALA A 329 -14.46 -10.21 -11.15
N LYS A 330 -15.49 -9.51 -11.63
CA LYS A 330 -16.56 -8.92 -10.83
C LYS A 330 -17.92 -9.25 -11.41
N LEU A 331 -18.84 -9.71 -10.57
CA LEU A 331 -20.26 -9.92 -10.89
C LEU A 331 -21.09 -8.98 -10.05
N THR A 332 -22.01 -8.25 -10.67
CA THR A 332 -22.94 -7.36 -10.00
C THR A 332 -24.37 -7.76 -10.34
N GLY A 333 -25.16 -8.12 -9.32
CA GLY A 333 -26.56 -8.54 -9.48
C GLY A 333 -27.52 -7.60 -8.74
N GLN A 334 -28.46 -6.96 -9.46
CA GLN A 334 -29.59 -6.24 -8.88
C GLN A 334 -30.71 -7.23 -8.64
N ILE A 335 -30.89 -7.67 -7.39
CA ILE A 335 -31.93 -8.67 -7.02
C ILE A 335 -33.29 -8.06 -7.11
N ASN A 336 -33.46 -6.83 -6.62
CA ASN A 336 -34.63 -5.96 -6.72
C ASN A 336 -34.17 -4.50 -6.51
N ASP A 337 -35.08 -3.55 -6.56
CA ASP A 337 -34.78 -2.12 -6.51
C ASP A 337 -33.99 -1.71 -5.26
N SER A 338 -34.14 -2.47 -4.17
CA SER A 338 -33.48 -2.19 -2.88
C SER A 338 -32.27 -3.06 -2.58
N ASN A 339 -32.02 -4.15 -3.32
CA ASN A 339 -31.00 -5.14 -2.97
C ASN A 339 -30.05 -5.40 -4.15
N LYS A 340 -28.77 -5.21 -3.89
CA LYS A 340 -27.66 -5.48 -4.81
C LYS A 340 -26.68 -6.47 -4.18
N LEU A 341 -26.19 -7.41 -4.97
CA LEU A 341 -25.14 -8.36 -4.59
C LEU A 341 -23.95 -8.18 -5.53
N ILE A 342 -22.74 -8.12 -4.97
CA ILE A 342 -21.49 -7.96 -5.72
C ILE A 342 -20.54 -9.06 -5.29
N ALA A 343 -20.00 -9.80 -6.25
CA ALA A 343 -18.93 -10.76 -6.02
C ALA A 343 -17.68 -10.30 -6.78
N PHE A 344 -16.55 -10.30 -6.11
CA PHE A 344 -15.23 -9.95 -6.65
C PHE A 344 -14.25 -11.08 -6.42
N TYR A 345 -13.38 -11.31 -7.41
CA TYR A 345 -12.27 -12.25 -7.34
C TYR A 345 -11.04 -11.66 -8.04
N ASN A 346 -9.86 -11.82 -7.43
CA ASN A 346 -8.56 -11.49 -8.02
C ASN A 346 -7.54 -12.58 -7.69
N GLU A 347 -6.66 -12.85 -8.65
CA GLU A 347 -5.54 -13.78 -8.51
C GLU A 347 -4.34 -13.25 -9.30
N ASP A 348 -3.13 -13.32 -8.69
CA ASP A 348 -1.91 -12.71 -9.25
C ASP A 348 -0.64 -13.55 -9.07
N PRO A 349 -0.55 -14.77 -9.61
CA PRO A 349 0.68 -15.56 -9.51
C PRO A 349 1.85 -14.87 -10.23
N ILE A 350 2.99 -14.81 -9.53
CA ILE A 350 4.23 -14.18 -9.96
C ILE A 350 5.39 -15.14 -9.69
N ASP A 351 6.28 -15.32 -10.66
CA ASP A 351 7.51 -16.08 -10.56
C ASP A 351 8.68 -15.21 -11.04
N PHE A 352 9.71 -15.04 -10.23
CA PHE A 352 10.91 -14.33 -10.64
C PHE A 352 12.20 -14.93 -10.07
N SER A 353 13.25 -14.85 -10.85
CA SER A 353 14.58 -15.35 -10.54
C SER A 353 15.63 -14.51 -11.30
N PRO A 354 16.84 -14.40 -10.78
CA PRO A 354 17.28 -14.78 -9.43
C PRO A 354 16.78 -13.81 -8.37
N LEU A 355 16.71 -14.26 -7.11
CA LEU A 355 16.24 -13.41 -6.02
C LEU A 355 17.30 -12.38 -5.59
N TYR A 356 18.57 -12.77 -5.55
CA TYR A 356 19.67 -11.96 -5.03
C TYR A 356 20.65 -11.49 -6.08
N ALA A 357 20.98 -12.28 -7.10
CA ALA A 357 21.91 -11.86 -8.12
C ALA A 357 21.47 -10.58 -8.82
N GLY A 358 22.38 -9.63 -8.91
CA GLY A 358 22.09 -8.30 -9.46
C GLY A 358 21.19 -7.43 -8.60
N SER A 359 20.76 -7.88 -7.42
CA SER A 359 20.15 -6.99 -6.44
C SER A 359 21.25 -6.17 -5.76
N ARG A 360 20.92 -4.90 -5.45
CA ARG A 360 21.90 -3.91 -4.96
C ARG A 360 22.60 -4.28 -3.64
N GLY A 361 22.09 -5.27 -2.90
CA GLY A 361 22.65 -5.72 -1.62
C GLY A 361 23.47 -7.00 -1.69
N PHE A 362 23.47 -7.72 -2.83
CA PHE A 362 24.03 -9.06 -2.92
C PHE A 362 24.79 -9.29 -4.24
N PRO A 363 25.79 -8.45 -4.61
CA PRO A 363 26.51 -8.61 -5.87
C PRO A 363 27.41 -9.86 -5.91
N ASN A 364 27.54 -10.58 -4.79
CA ASN A 364 28.51 -11.64 -4.56
C ASN A 364 27.86 -13.03 -4.46
N TRP A 365 26.73 -13.27 -5.17
CA TRP A 365 26.06 -14.56 -5.19
C TRP A 365 26.29 -15.29 -6.51
N HIS A 366 26.75 -16.55 -6.43
CA HIS A 366 26.87 -17.41 -7.60
C HIS A 366 25.46 -17.91 -8.03
N PRO A 367 25.17 -18.06 -9.32
CA PRO A 367 23.89 -18.61 -9.79
C PRO A 367 23.50 -19.94 -9.15
N ASP A 368 24.46 -20.80 -8.84
CA ASP A 368 24.22 -22.10 -8.21
C ASP A 368 23.66 -21.98 -6.78
N ALA A 369 23.97 -20.89 -6.08
CA ALA A 369 23.47 -20.60 -4.73
C ALA A 369 22.16 -19.80 -4.73
N GLU A 370 21.63 -19.47 -5.91
CA GLU A 370 20.48 -18.61 -6.08
C GLU A 370 19.15 -19.28 -5.72
N ARG A 371 18.19 -18.41 -5.40
CA ARG A 371 16.81 -18.74 -5.15
C ARG A 371 15.91 -17.97 -6.10
N LYS A 372 14.72 -18.50 -6.31
CA LYS A 372 13.61 -17.79 -6.95
C LYS A 372 12.57 -17.42 -5.93
N GLN A 373 11.79 -16.40 -6.24
CA GLN A 373 10.59 -16.08 -5.48
C GLN A 373 9.35 -16.45 -6.29
N TYR A 374 8.50 -17.26 -5.69
CA TYR A 374 7.12 -17.43 -6.13
C TYR A 374 6.21 -16.64 -5.20
N GLN A 375 5.34 -15.83 -5.77
CA GLN A 375 4.39 -15.02 -5.01
C GLN A 375 3.01 -15.17 -5.64
N LYS A 376 1.97 -15.22 -4.81
CA LYS A 376 0.58 -15.28 -5.27
C LYS A 376 -0.33 -14.65 -4.24
N SER A 377 -1.27 -13.82 -4.69
CA SER A 377 -2.44 -13.48 -3.87
C SER A 377 -3.71 -14.01 -4.49
N GLU A 378 -4.66 -14.39 -3.63
CA GLU A 378 -6.06 -14.67 -3.98
C GLU A 378 -6.94 -13.81 -3.09
N ALA A 379 -7.77 -12.96 -3.71
CA ALA A 379 -8.72 -12.10 -3.02
C ALA A 379 -10.14 -12.41 -3.50
N PHE A 380 -11.03 -12.72 -2.57
CA PHE A 380 -12.45 -12.94 -2.84
C PHE A 380 -13.31 -12.11 -1.91
N SER A 381 -14.39 -11.51 -2.43
CA SER A 381 -15.45 -10.94 -1.60
C SER A 381 -16.84 -11.20 -2.15
N LEU A 382 -17.78 -11.24 -1.22
CA LEU A 382 -19.21 -11.22 -1.49
C LEU A 382 -19.84 -10.10 -0.68
N MET A 383 -20.36 -9.07 -1.35
CA MET A 383 -20.96 -7.89 -0.73
C MET A 383 -22.45 -7.82 -1.03
N TRP A 384 -23.23 -7.50 -0.01
CA TRP A 384 -24.64 -7.22 -0.10
C TRP A 384 -24.93 -5.78 0.32
N HIS A 385 -25.63 -5.05 -0.53
CA HIS A 385 -26.11 -3.70 -0.26
C HIS A 385 -27.62 -3.70 -0.26
N SER A 386 -28.21 -2.98 0.69
CA SER A 386 -29.65 -2.86 0.78
C SER A 386 -30.09 -1.49 1.27
N THR A 387 -31.11 -0.94 0.65
CA THR A 387 -31.80 0.27 1.10
C THR A 387 -33.18 -0.10 1.65
N PHE A 388 -33.55 0.42 2.82
CA PHE A 388 -34.85 0.22 3.43
C PHE A 388 -35.54 1.58 3.65
N GLY A 389 -36.61 1.84 2.88
CA GLY A 389 -37.21 3.17 2.84
C GLY A 389 -36.18 4.21 2.36
N ASP A 390 -36.35 5.45 2.79
CA ASP A 390 -35.52 6.57 2.38
C ASP A 390 -34.37 6.86 3.35
N ASN A 391 -34.33 6.15 4.49
CA ASN A 391 -33.49 6.50 5.63
C ASN A 391 -32.41 5.48 6.00
N TRP A 392 -32.52 4.23 5.54
CA TRP A 392 -31.56 3.18 5.89
C TRP A 392 -30.79 2.70 4.68
N PHE A 393 -29.47 2.63 4.85
CA PHE A 393 -28.57 1.91 3.98
C PHE A 393 -27.81 0.87 4.78
N LEU A 394 -27.85 -0.39 4.32
CA LEU A 394 -27.17 -1.51 4.94
C LEU A 394 -26.17 -2.10 3.95
N GLU A 395 -25.04 -2.45 4.44
CA GLU A 395 -24.00 -3.20 3.72
C GLU A 395 -23.51 -4.36 4.60
N ALA A 396 -23.24 -5.49 3.96
CA ALA A 396 -22.59 -6.64 4.57
C ALA A 396 -21.61 -7.26 3.58
N LYS A 397 -20.46 -7.71 4.08
CA LYS A 397 -19.39 -8.27 3.26
C LYS A 397 -18.76 -9.48 3.95
N TYR A 398 -18.59 -10.54 3.21
CA TYR A 398 -17.62 -11.59 3.51
C TYR A 398 -16.40 -11.41 2.62
N GLN A 399 -15.20 -11.63 3.15
CA GLN A 399 -13.96 -11.59 2.41
C GLN A 399 -13.07 -12.76 2.80
N ASN A 400 -12.34 -13.28 1.82
CA ASN A 400 -11.24 -14.20 2.02
C ASN A 400 -10.04 -13.68 1.23
N TYR A 401 -8.90 -13.64 1.86
CA TYR A 401 -7.64 -13.22 1.25
C TYR A 401 -6.56 -14.22 1.62
N VAL A 402 -5.82 -14.69 0.64
CA VAL A 402 -4.67 -15.56 0.85
C VAL A 402 -3.48 -14.94 0.15
N PHE A 403 -2.38 -14.76 0.86
CA PHE A 403 -1.12 -14.28 0.29
C PHE A 403 -0.02 -15.30 0.54
N GLN A 404 0.66 -15.71 -0.51
CA GLN A 404 1.74 -16.67 -0.50
C GLN A 404 3.02 -16.00 -1.00
N ILE A 405 4.13 -16.19 -0.31
CA ILE A 405 5.48 -15.88 -0.79
C ILE A 405 6.38 -17.06 -0.43
N ASP A 406 6.93 -17.71 -1.44
CA ASP A 406 7.90 -18.78 -1.28
C ASP A 406 9.24 -18.39 -1.87
N PHE A 407 10.31 -18.61 -1.12
CA PHE A 407 11.68 -18.51 -1.61
C PHE A 407 12.21 -19.93 -1.82
N LEU A 408 12.38 -20.31 -3.07
CA LEU A 408 12.68 -21.68 -3.46
C LEU A 408 14.09 -21.76 -4.04
N PRO A 409 14.81 -22.89 -3.83
CA PRO A 409 16.06 -23.16 -4.53
C PRO A 409 15.86 -23.06 -6.06
N ASP A 410 16.69 -22.28 -6.74
CA ASP A 410 16.69 -22.15 -8.20
C ASP A 410 18.04 -22.53 -8.82
N GLY A 411 19.11 -22.56 -8.03
CA GLY A 411 20.43 -23.02 -8.42
C GLY A 411 20.56 -24.55 -8.31
N VAL A 412 21.69 -25.02 -7.74
CA VAL A 412 21.94 -26.45 -7.57
C VAL A 412 20.98 -27.07 -6.54
N PRO A 413 20.21 -28.12 -6.90
CA PRO A 413 19.29 -28.78 -5.96
C PRO A 413 20.01 -29.42 -4.76
N TRP A 414 19.38 -29.40 -3.60
CA TRP A 414 19.94 -29.97 -2.36
C TRP A 414 20.19 -31.48 -2.39
N ASP A 415 19.44 -32.23 -3.21
CA ASP A 415 19.59 -33.66 -3.37
C ASP A 415 20.89 -34.09 -4.10
N GLN A 416 21.64 -33.11 -4.63
CA GLN A 416 22.96 -33.36 -5.24
C GLN A 416 24.08 -33.44 -4.20
N GLY A 417 23.80 -33.24 -2.91
CA GLY A 417 24.79 -33.34 -1.84
C GLY A 417 25.76 -32.14 -1.76
N ILE A 418 25.43 -31.01 -2.45
CA ILE A 418 26.28 -29.83 -2.47
C ILE A 418 25.79 -28.85 -1.36
N PRO A 419 26.67 -28.46 -0.43
CA PRO A 419 26.30 -27.49 0.60
C PRO A 419 26.29 -26.05 0.07
N TYR A 420 25.81 -25.12 0.91
CA TYR A 420 26.04 -23.70 0.74
C TYR A 420 27.40 -23.33 1.30
N VAL A 421 28.14 -22.44 0.60
CA VAL A 421 29.45 -21.96 1.02
C VAL A 421 29.51 -20.44 0.99
N TYR A 422 29.98 -19.84 2.10
CA TYR A 422 30.29 -18.43 2.20
C TYR A 422 31.80 -18.24 2.37
N ASP A 423 32.45 -17.60 1.39
CA ASP A 423 33.87 -17.21 1.50
C ASP A 423 33.97 -15.83 2.16
N GLN A 424 34.43 -15.83 3.39
CA GLN A 424 34.59 -14.62 4.20
C GLN A 424 35.64 -13.67 3.64
N GLY A 425 36.67 -14.20 2.98
CA GLY A 425 37.76 -13.40 2.43
C GLY A 425 37.36 -12.55 1.23
N SER A 426 36.43 -13.04 0.43
CA SER A 426 35.89 -12.35 -0.75
C SER A 426 34.47 -11.84 -0.57
N GLY A 427 33.78 -12.27 0.49
CA GLY A 427 32.34 -12.03 0.66
C GLY A 427 31.46 -12.81 -0.32
N TYR A 428 31.99 -13.84 -1.01
CA TYR A 428 31.33 -14.55 -2.09
C TYR A 428 30.51 -15.75 -1.60
N ASN A 429 29.34 -15.94 -2.19
CA ASN A 429 28.41 -17.02 -1.85
C ASN A 429 28.26 -17.98 -3.03
N TYR A 430 28.50 -19.28 -2.83
CA TYR A 430 28.45 -20.30 -3.87
C TYR A 430 27.98 -21.67 -3.35
N GLY A 431 27.90 -22.64 -4.22
CA GLY A 431 27.38 -23.98 -3.92
C GLY A 431 25.85 -24.03 -4.13
N SER A 432 25.16 -24.75 -3.29
CA SER A 432 23.71 -24.90 -3.36
C SER A 432 23.01 -23.79 -2.54
N PRO A 433 21.74 -23.43 -2.82
CA PRO A 433 21.02 -22.41 -2.05
C PRO A 433 21.02 -22.67 -0.55
N PRO A 434 21.17 -21.65 0.31
CA PRO A 434 21.31 -21.84 1.75
C PRO A 434 20.05 -22.28 2.47
N TRP A 435 18.87 -21.82 2.03
CA TRP A 435 17.58 -22.13 2.64
C TRP A 435 16.43 -21.95 1.64
N ALA A 436 15.32 -22.58 1.93
CA ALA A 436 14.03 -22.36 1.31
C ALA A 436 13.06 -21.83 2.37
N TRP A 437 12.13 -20.98 1.96
CA TRP A 437 11.11 -20.41 2.83
C TRP A 437 9.75 -20.55 2.19
N TYR A 438 8.78 -20.99 2.96
CA TYR A 438 7.40 -21.19 2.53
C TYR A 438 6.48 -20.38 3.41
N THR A 439 5.54 -19.65 2.79
CA THR A 439 4.55 -18.92 3.56
C THR A 439 3.18 -19.03 2.92
N ASP A 440 2.19 -19.27 3.75
CA ASP A 440 0.78 -19.15 3.41
C ASP A 440 0.10 -18.28 4.46
N ARG A 441 -0.59 -17.22 4.03
CA ARG A 441 -1.04 -16.11 4.90
C ARG A 441 -2.54 -15.84 4.70
N PRO A 442 -3.41 -16.80 5.05
CA PRO A 442 -4.85 -16.62 4.91
C PRO A 442 -5.40 -15.61 5.92
N ARG A 443 -6.38 -14.84 5.46
CA ARG A 443 -7.25 -13.97 6.24
C ARG A 443 -8.69 -14.18 5.82
N ASP A 444 -9.53 -14.60 6.77
CA ASP A 444 -10.98 -14.56 6.64
C ASP A 444 -11.52 -13.32 7.33
N GLY A 445 -12.50 -12.67 6.74
CA GLY A 445 -13.09 -11.48 7.33
C GLY A 445 -14.58 -11.38 7.03
N VAL A 446 -15.30 -10.84 7.98
CA VAL A 446 -16.71 -10.54 7.86
C VAL A 446 -16.94 -9.10 8.32
N SER A 447 -17.69 -8.33 7.52
CA SER A 447 -17.97 -6.94 7.82
C SER A 447 -19.42 -6.48 7.51
N ALA A 448 -20.12 -5.64 8.37
CA ALA A 448 -21.37 -4.92 8.06
C ALA A 448 -21.49 -3.57 8.73
N ALA A 449 -22.13 -2.64 8.04
CA ALA A 449 -22.50 -1.34 8.54
C ALA A 449 -23.96 -1.01 8.25
N ALA A 450 -24.52 -0.15 9.09
CA ALA A 450 -25.81 0.46 8.85
C ALA A 450 -25.65 1.97 8.93
N SER A 451 -26.09 2.67 7.89
CA SER A 451 -26.23 4.12 7.87
C SER A 451 -27.70 4.47 8.04
N TYR A 452 -27.96 5.42 8.95
CA TYR A 452 -29.29 5.95 9.18
C TYR A 452 -29.31 7.47 9.03
N PHE A 453 -30.12 7.95 8.12
CA PHE A 453 -30.23 9.37 7.79
C PHE A 453 -31.41 9.98 8.54
N ILE A 454 -31.17 11.04 9.33
CA ILE A 454 -32.19 11.73 10.12
C ILE A 454 -32.16 13.21 9.78
N ASP A 455 -33.28 13.73 9.35
CA ASP A 455 -33.50 15.15 9.15
C ASP A 455 -34.21 15.72 10.38
N THR A 456 -33.60 16.72 11.02
CA THR A 456 -34.12 17.42 12.21
C THR A 456 -34.29 18.91 11.94
N ASN A 457 -34.98 19.61 12.84
CA ASN A 457 -35.09 21.08 12.76
C ASN A 457 -33.73 21.79 12.89
N ASN A 458 -32.72 21.11 13.49
CA ASN A 458 -31.38 21.66 13.74
C ASN A 458 -30.33 21.11 12.77
N GLY A 459 -30.74 20.57 11.62
CA GLY A 459 -29.84 20.03 10.64
C GLY A 459 -30.09 18.55 10.33
N SER A 460 -29.22 17.95 9.54
CA SER A 460 -29.28 16.53 9.16
C SER A 460 -28.17 15.75 9.83
N HIS A 461 -28.48 14.52 10.23
CA HIS A 461 -27.54 13.57 10.79
C HIS A 461 -27.40 12.36 9.85
N GLU A 462 -26.19 11.90 9.70
CA GLU A 462 -25.85 10.63 9.10
C GLU A 462 -25.18 9.76 10.14
N LEU A 463 -25.97 8.92 10.80
CA LEU A 463 -25.48 7.98 11.81
C LEU A 463 -25.00 6.71 11.09
N LYS A 464 -23.76 6.32 11.28
CA LYS A 464 -23.23 5.05 10.81
C LYS A 464 -22.66 4.25 11.97
N PHE A 465 -23.00 2.99 12.07
CA PHE A 465 -22.48 2.08 13.08
C PHE A 465 -22.21 0.72 12.50
N GLY A 466 -21.28 0.06 13.09
CA GLY A 466 -20.86 -1.21 12.53
C GLY A 466 -19.84 -2.00 13.35
N PHE A 467 -19.40 -3.11 12.78
CA PHE A 467 -18.51 -4.13 13.39
C PHE A 467 -17.55 -4.72 12.35
N ASP A 468 -16.33 -5.14 12.73
CA ASP A 468 -15.25 -5.72 11.91
C ASP A 468 -14.69 -6.96 12.59
N TRP A 469 -14.52 -8.03 11.85
CA TRP A 469 -13.83 -9.21 12.32
C TRP A 469 -12.91 -9.75 11.24
N ALA A 470 -11.67 -10.05 11.62
CA ALA A 470 -10.72 -10.73 10.78
C ALA A 470 -9.95 -11.78 11.58
N ASP A 471 -9.82 -12.97 11.01
CA ASP A 471 -9.06 -14.08 11.54
C ASP A 471 -7.91 -14.38 10.57
N MET A 472 -6.68 -14.13 11.01
CA MET A 472 -5.46 -14.33 10.24
C MET A 472 -4.75 -15.56 10.76
N LYS A 473 -4.45 -16.52 9.86
CA LYS A 473 -3.82 -17.80 10.21
C LYS A 473 -2.57 -18.07 9.38
N PRO A 474 -1.56 -17.20 9.44
CA PRO A 474 -0.35 -17.44 8.68
C PRO A 474 0.33 -18.74 9.11
N ASN A 475 0.97 -19.37 8.12
CA ASN A 475 1.85 -20.50 8.32
C ASN A 475 3.15 -20.19 7.58
N ALA A 476 4.21 -19.86 8.32
CA ALA A 476 5.46 -19.34 7.76
C ALA A 476 6.67 -20.05 8.35
N GLY A 477 7.67 -20.31 7.53
CA GLY A 477 8.92 -20.90 7.96
C GLY A 477 9.68 -21.57 6.83
N GLY A 478 10.87 -22.05 7.15
CA GLY A 478 11.76 -22.56 6.13
C GLY A 478 12.48 -23.84 6.52
N TYR A 479 13.27 -24.27 5.57
CA TYR A 479 14.21 -25.36 5.71
C TYR A 479 15.59 -24.86 5.29
N HIS A 480 16.63 -25.21 6.04
CA HIS A 480 18.00 -24.94 5.64
C HIS A 480 18.52 -26.04 4.70
N ASN A 481 19.59 -25.74 3.99
CA ASN A 481 20.25 -26.73 3.17
C ASN A 481 20.71 -27.91 4.02
N ILE A 482 20.19 -29.09 3.74
CA ILE A 482 20.48 -30.33 4.48
C ILE A 482 21.95 -30.76 4.41
N ASN A 483 22.70 -30.23 3.44
CA ASN A 483 24.14 -30.52 3.27
C ASN A 483 25.03 -29.55 4.08
N GLY A 484 24.41 -28.61 4.82
CA GLY A 484 25.08 -27.64 5.70
C GLY A 484 25.52 -26.35 5.02
N TRP A 485 26.03 -25.45 5.88
CA TRP A 485 26.57 -24.14 5.51
C TRP A 485 28.05 -24.11 5.89
N TYR A 486 28.92 -24.01 4.90
CA TYR A 486 30.35 -23.92 5.10
C TYR A 486 30.80 -22.45 5.06
N ARG A 487 31.73 -22.10 5.94
CA ARG A 487 32.43 -20.81 5.91
C ARG A 487 33.91 -21.07 5.63
N VAL A 488 34.46 -20.33 4.68
CA VAL A 488 35.86 -20.43 4.28
C VAL A 488 36.50 -19.03 4.24
N ASN A 489 37.84 -18.99 4.20
CA ASN A 489 38.59 -17.77 3.86
C ASN A 489 39.54 -18.13 2.71
N GLY A 490 39.11 -17.86 1.47
CA GLY A 490 39.75 -18.43 0.30
C GLY A 490 39.65 -19.95 0.30
N ASP A 491 40.77 -20.66 0.19
CA ASP A 491 40.83 -22.13 0.21
C ASP A 491 40.88 -22.71 1.63
N SER A 492 40.91 -21.86 2.68
CA SER A 492 41.05 -22.31 4.06
C SER A 492 39.69 -22.50 4.71
N PRO A 493 39.30 -23.71 5.10
CA PRO A 493 38.07 -23.95 5.85
C PRO A 493 38.12 -23.26 7.21
N ILE A 494 36.97 -22.75 7.68
CA ILE A 494 36.84 -22.14 9.00
C ILE A 494 35.86 -22.93 9.87
N ARG A 495 34.65 -23.15 9.38
CA ARG A 495 33.58 -23.84 10.09
C ARG A 495 32.50 -24.37 9.14
N TYR A 496 31.69 -25.30 9.61
CA TYR A 496 30.42 -25.58 9.00
C TYR A 496 29.30 -25.71 10.04
N ASP A 497 28.11 -25.35 9.61
CA ASP A 497 26.89 -25.37 10.40
C ASP A 497 25.88 -26.31 9.75
N ILE A 498 25.24 -27.19 10.54
CA ILE A 498 24.20 -28.10 10.07
C ILE A 498 22.95 -27.95 10.93
N TRP A 499 21.77 -27.98 10.28
CA TRP A 499 20.48 -27.94 10.95
C TRP A 499 19.87 -29.34 10.94
N THR A 500 19.44 -29.79 12.11
CA THR A 500 18.76 -31.09 12.29
C THR A 500 17.42 -30.82 12.99
N ASN A 501 16.42 -31.62 12.66
CA ASN A 501 15.07 -31.54 13.23
C ASN A 501 14.36 -30.22 12.92
N GLU A 502 14.58 -29.64 11.75
CA GLU A 502 13.83 -28.44 11.33
C GLU A 502 12.33 -28.68 11.31
N ALA A 503 11.61 -27.79 11.97
CA ALA A 503 10.17 -27.90 12.08
C ALA A 503 9.40 -27.47 10.82
N GLY A 504 10.08 -26.79 9.87
CA GLY A 504 9.44 -26.21 8.68
C GLY A 504 8.48 -25.05 9.00
N PRO A 505 7.50 -24.80 8.14
CA PRO A 505 6.50 -23.74 8.37
C PRO A 505 5.75 -23.90 9.67
N ARG A 506 5.50 -22.79 10.36
CA ARG A 506 4.91 -22.69 11.70
C ARG A 506 3.62 -21.93 11.63
N PRO A 507 2.47 -22.53 12.03
CA PRO A 507 1.22 -21.82 12.11
C PRO A 507 1.22 -20.87 13.32
N PHE A 508 0.59 -19.72 13.17
CA PHE A 508 0.22 -18.82 14.24
C PHE A 508 -1.09 -18.13 13.87
N ARG A 509 -1.70 -17.43 14.81
CA ARG A 509 -3.02 -16.85 14.57
C ARG A 509 -3.12 -15.47 15.19
N GLN A 510 -3.80 -14.55 14.50
CA GLN A 510 -4.21 -13.28 15.06
C GLN A 510 -5.71 -13.06 14.78
N ASP A 511 -6.46 -12.83 15.86
CA ASP A 511 -7.88 -12.46 15.81
C ASP A 511 -8.01 -10.95 16.03
N TYR A 512 -8.75 -10.29 15.15
CA TYR A 512 -9.02 -8.86 15.22
C TYR A 512 -10.52 -8.61 15.18
N ARG A 513 -10.99 -7.77 16.08
CA ARG A 513 -12.40 -7.35 16.17
C ARG A 513 -12.48 -5.86 16.41
N ALA A 514 -13.46 -5.22 15.80
CA ALA A 514 -13.74 -3.81 16.05
C ALA A 514 -15.24 -3.50 16.01
N ILE A 515 -15.63 -2.49 16.74
CA ILE A 515 -16.97 -1.89 16.69
C ILE A 515 -16.81 -0.39 16.56
N PHE A 516 -17.71 0.26 15.83
CA PHE A 516 -17.69 1.70 15.72
C PHE A 516 -19.09 2.32 15.67
N VAL A 517 -19.14 3.59 16.00
CA VAL A 517 -20.27 4.47 15.77
C VAL A 517 -19.77 5.84 15.36
N GLN A 518 -20.44 6.46 14.41
CA GLN A 518 -20.13 7.81 13.96
C GLN A 518 -21.39 8.57 13.59
N ASP A 519 -21.34 9.89 13.73
CA ASP A 519 -22.38 10.83 13.29
C ASP A 519 -21.74 11.95 12.46
N GLN A 520 -22.23 12.17 11.27
CA GLN A 520 -21.97 13.38 10.52
C GLN A 520 -23.17 14.31 10.67
N TRP A 521 -23.00 15.35 11.48
CA TRP A 521 -24.05 16.32 11.76
C TRP A 521 -23.83 17.61 10.97
N ARG A 522 -24.74 17.92 10.05
CA ARG A 522 -24.73 19.12 9.22
C ARG A 522 -25.67 20.18 9.81
N ILE A 523 -25.15 21.35 10.17
CA ILE A 523 -25.88 22.48 10.77
C ILE A 523 -25.60 23.73 9.95
N GLY A 524 -26.51 24.12 9.06
CA GLY A 524 -26.26 25.23 8.14
C GLY A 524 -25.02 24.96 7.29
N ASN A 525 -24.01 25.85 7.42
CA ASN A 525 -22.74 25.72 6.71
C ASN A 525 -21.68 24.86 7.46
N ALA A 526 -21.98 24.41 8.68
CA ALA A 526 -21.05 23.62 9.47
C ALA A 526 -21.36 22.12 9.35
N THR A 527 -20.32 21.30 9.27
CA THR A 527 -20.38 19.85 9.41
C THR A 527 -19.51 19.45 10.60
N LEU A 528 -20.09 18.68 11.52
CA LEU A 528 -19.41 18.11 12.67
C LEU A 528 -19.39 16.59 12.51
N ASN A 529 -18.23 15.99 12.62
CA ASN A 529 -18.05 14.54 12.62
C ASN A 529 -17.65 14.07 14.02
N PHE A 530 -18.43 13.15 14.58
CA PHE A 530 -18.15 12.51 15.86
C PHE A 530 -18.04 11.01 15.62
N GLY A 531 -16.92 10.43 15.97
CA GLY A 531 -16.67 9.00 15.80
C GLY A 531 -16.05 8.38 17.04
N LEU A 532 -16.42 7.15 17.33
CA LEU A 532 -15.78 6.31 18.33
C LEU A 532 -15.61 4.92 17.75
N ARG A 533 -14.37 4.41 17.79
CA ARG A 533 -14.04 3.04 17.46
C ARG A 533 -13.44 2.37 18.67
N ALA A 534 -13.82 1.12 18.95
CA ALA A 534 -13.16 0.26 19.91
C ALA A 534 -12.68 -1.00 19.17
N GLU A 535 -11.44 -1.38 19.44
CA GLU A 535 -10.78 -2.51 18.80
C GLU A 535 -10.37 -3.55 19.84
N ALA A 536 -10.23 -4.79 19.43
CA ALA A 536 -9.68 -5.87 20.24
C ALA A 536 -8.79 -6.74 19.35
N THR A 537 -7.61 -7.05 19.83
CA THR A 537 -6.60 -7.83 19.11
C THR A 537 -6.05 -8.92 20.01
N GLU A 538 -5.96 -10.14 19.50
CA GLU A 538 -5.37 -11.27 20.23
C GLU A 538 -4.42 -12.05 19.31
N LEU A 539 -3.20 -12.31 19.77
CA LEU A 539 -2.15 -13.02 19.05
C LEU A 539 -1.89 -14.36 19.74
N PHE A 540 -1.82 -15.43 18.96
CA PHE A 540 -1.64 -16.80 19.44
C PHE A 540 -0.39 -17.45 18.82
N ASN A 541 0.27 -18.31 19.58
CA ASN A 541 1.35 -19.17 19.08
C ASN A 541 0.83 -20.39 18.30
N ALA A 542 1.75 -21.28 17.89
CA ALA A 542 1.43 -22.51 17.17
C ALA A 542 0.60 -23.52 18.01
N ALA A 543 0.62 -23.42 19.33
CA ALA A 543 -0.16 -24.26 20.23
C ALA A 543 -1.55 -23.69 20.55
N ASP A 544 -1.91 -22.55 19.94
CA ASP A 544 -3.14 -21.77 20.20
C ASP A 544 -3.16 -21.16 21.61
N ASP A 545 -1.98 -20.94 22.22
CA ASP A 545 -1.88 -20.19 23.48
C ASP A 545 -1.86 -18.67 23.17
N SER A 546 -2.60 -17.89 23.95
CA SER A 546 -2.66 -16.44 23.83
C SER A 546 -1.35 -15.83 24.32
N LEU A 547 -0.63 -15.16 23.40
CA LEU A 547 0.63 -14.46 23.65
C LEU A 547 0.40 -13.02 24.08
N MET A 548 -0.54 -12.34 23.40
CA MET A 548 -0.85 -10.93 23.60
C MET A 548 -2.35 -10.73 23.40
N SER A 549 -3.00 -9.97 24.28
CA SER A 549 -4.43 -9.68 24.18
C SER A 549 -4.72 -8.26 24.62
N PHE A 550 -5.28 -7.47 23.68
CA PHE A 550 -5.84 -6.15 23.95
C PHE A 550 -7.35 -6.21 23.76
N GLY A 551 -8.11 -5.87 24.80
CA GLY A 551 -9.56 -5.84 24.75
C GLY A 551 -10.11 -4.53 24.20
N PHE A 552 -11.43 -4.47 23.96
CA PHE A 552 -12.11 -3.24 23.53
C PHE A 552 -11.90 -2.04 24.46
N GLY A 553 -11.62 -2.26 25.74
CA GLY A 553 -11.36 -1.21 26.73
C GLY A 553 -9.98 -0.57 26.58
N ASP A 554 -9.02 -1.30 26.01
CA ASP A 554 -7.64 -0.89 25.89
C ASP A 554 -7.40 -0.10 24.59
N GLN A 555 -8.26 -0.29 23.58
CA GLN A 555 -8.11 0.28 22.24
C GLN A 555 -9.34 1.14 21.86
N ILE A 556 -9.58 2.22 22.60
CA ILE A 556 -10.66 3.19 22.33
C ILE A 556 -10.12 4.38 21.55
N ALA A 557 -10.59 4.54 20.30
CA ALA A 557 -10.12 5.52 19.32
C ALA A 557 -11.19 6.60 19.06
N PRO A 558 -11.18 7.75 19.76
CA PRO A 558 -12.04 8.89 19.46
C PRO A 558 -11.61 9.59 18.19
N ARG A 559 -12.59 10.11 17.44
CA ARG A 559 -12.37 10.88 16.21
C ARG A 559 -13.33 12.04 16.16
N LEU A 560 -12.78 13.24 15.98
CA LEU A 560 -13.52 14.47 15.91
C LEU A 560 -13.17 15.19 14.62
N GLY A 561 -14.16 15.70 13.90
CA GLY A 561 -13.97 16.42 12.68
C GLY A 561 -14.87 17.65 12.61
N PHE A 562 -14.39 18.69 11.96
CA PHE A 562 -15.09 19.94 11.70
C PHE A 562 -14.83 20.38 10.26
N ALA A 563 -15.90 20.73 9.54
CA ALA A 563 -15.79 21.44 8.27
C ALA A 563 -16.77 22.60 8.25
N TYR A 564 -16.40 23.70 7.58
CA TYR A 564 -17.24 24.86 7.44
C TYR A 564 -17.24 25.37 5.99
N ASP A 565 -18.41 25.37 5.36
CA ASP A 565 -18.61 25.84 4.00
C ASP A 565 -18.59 27.37 3.94
N LEU A 566 -17.64 27.94 3.20
CA LEU A 566 -17.45 29.34 2.90
C LEU A 566 -18.01 29.72 1.52
N LYS A 567 -19.15 29.17 1.14
CA LYS A 567 -19.80 29.34 -0.18
C LYS A 567 -19.03 28.69 -1.32
N GLY A 568 -18.64 27.45 -1.13
CA GLY A 568 -17.93 26.62 -2.10
C GLY A 568 -16.45 26.38 -1.77
N ASP A 569 -15.86 27.18 -0.86
CA ASP A 569 -14.59 26.88 -0.20
C ASP A 569 -14.86 26.21 1.15
N SER A 570 -13.86 25.57 1.75
CA SER A 570 -14.01 24.92 3.06
C SER A 570 -12.81 25.13 3.96
N ILE A 571 -13.07 25.39 5.25
CA ILE A 571 -12.09 25.18 6.32
C ILE A 571 -12.42 23.88 7.00
N HIS A 572 -11.44 23.01 7.18
CA HIS A 572 -11.62 21.73 7.83
C HIS A 572 -10.53 21.45 8.87
N ALA A 573 -10.87 20.65 9.88
CA ALA A 573 -9.95 20.22 10.92
C ALA A 573 -10.35 18.85 11.46
N SER A 574 -9.40 18.07 11.94
CA SER A 574 -9.66 16.81 12.62
C SER A 574 -8.72 16.59 13.80
N LEU A 575 -9.19 15.81 14.79
CA LEU A 575 -8.41 15.30 15.90
C LEU A 575 -8.79 13.83 16.06
N SER A 576 -7.82 12.93 15.97
CA SER A 576 -8.09 11.50 15.88
C SER A 576 -7.02 10.69 16.60
N ARG A 577 -7.43 9.57 17.20
CA ARG A 577 -6.55 8.50 17.67
C ARG A 577 -6.76 7.26 16.81
N PHE A 578 -5.67 6.58 16.47
CA PHE A 578 -5.65 5.32 15.73
C PHE A 578 -4.83 4.30 16.49
N TYR A 579 -5.30 3.05 16.55
CA TYR A 579 -4.48 1.94 17.00
C TYR A 579 -3.84 1.24 15.80
N ILE A 580 -2.58 0.83 15.97
CA ILE A 580 -1.81 0.15 14.93
C ILE A 580 -1.77 -1.33 15.28
N LEU A 581 -2.08 -2.19 14.32
CA LEU A 581 -2.04 -3.62 14.50
C LEU A 581 -0.58 -4.06 14.65
N PRO A 582 -0.19 -4.75 15.74
CA PRO A 582 1.15 -5.32 15.84
C PRO A 582 1.34 -6.42 14.80
N GLY A 583 2.54 -6.48 14.21
CA GLY A 583 2.88 -7.52 13.23
C GLY A 583 2.81 -8.91 13.85
N ASN A 584 2.08 -9.82 13.21
CA ASN A 584 1.89 -11.16 13.76
C ASN A 584 3.12 -12.08 13.61
N TYR A 585 4.18 -11.65 12.89
CA TYR A 585 5.48 -12.33 12.84
C TYR A 585 6.13 -12.52 14.22
N ILE A 586 5.76 -11.72 15.23
CA ILE A 586 6.20 -11.84 16.62
C ILE A 586 5.96 -13.27 17.14
N ALA A 587 4.84 -13.90 16.77
CA ALA A 587 4.47 -15.22 17.25
C ALA A 587 5.45 -16.34 16.86
N GLN A 588 6.26 -16.16 15.81
CA GLN A 588 7.25 -17.16 15.38
C GLN A 588 8.35 -17.42 16.43
N TYR A 589 8.63 -16.46 17.33
CA TYR A 589 9.64 -16.59 18.39
C TYR A 589 9.15 -17.38 19.61
N PHE A 590 7.86 -17.74 19.64
CA PHE A 590 7.22 -18.51 20.73
C PHE A 590 6.95 -19.97 20.33
N ASP A 591 7.64 -20.48 19.32
CA ASP A 591 7.56 -21.89 18.94
C ASP A 591 8.57 -22.72 19.75
N ASP A 592 8.08 -23.77 20.43
CA ASP A 592 8.88 -24.64 21.28
C ASP A 592 9.45 -25.86 20.51
N ARG A 593 9.17 -25.97 19.22
CA ARG A 593 9.71 -27.07 18.38
C ARG A 593 11.22 -26.89 18.24
N PRO A 594 12.02 -27.95 18.53
CA PRO A 594 13.47 -27.81 18.52
C PRO A 594 13.99 -27.77 17.07
N ASP A 595 14.53 -26.62 16.68
CA ASP A 595 15.48 -26.54 15.58
C ASP A 595 16.86 -26.74 16.20
N VAL A 596 17.57 -27.80 15.86
CA VAL A 596 18.92 -28.01 16.38
C VAL A 596 19.94 -27.53 15.35
N TRP A 597 20.70 -26.56 15.73
CA TRP A 597 21.80 -26.01 14.96
C TRP A 597 23.14 -26.46 15.58
N THR A 598 23.86 -27.32 14.87
CA THR A 598 25.16 -27.84 15.30
C THR A 598 26.27 -27.16 14.52
N ARG A 599 27.27 -26.67 15.26
CA ARG A 599 28.46 -26.02 14.68
C ARG A 599 29.69 -26.88 14.87
N TYR A 600 30.46 -26.99 13.79
CA TYR A 600 31.77 -27.59 13.76
C TYR A 600 32.80 -26.57 13.29
N VAL A 601 34.00 -26.58 13.89
CA VAL A 601 35.13 -25.72 13.53
C VAL A 601 36.24 -26.53 12.89
N TRP A 602 37.01 -25.89 12.00
CA TRP A 602 38.10 -26.54 11.34
C TRP A 602 39.22 -26.94 12.30
N ASN A 603 39.74 -28.16 12.11
CA ASN A 603 40.89 -28.64 12.88
C ASN A 603 42.20 -28.40 12.11
N ASP A 604 43.04 -27.47 12.61
CA ASP A 604 44.25 -27.00 11.96
C ASP A 604 45.31 -28.13 11.77
N SER A 605 45.06 -29.33 12.30
CA SER A 605 45.93 -30.45 12.06
C SER A 605 45.70 -31.17 10.73
N CYS A 606 44.64 -30.84 10.04
CA CYS A 606 44.27 -31.36 8.74
C CYS A 606 44.92 -30.58 7.60
N ASP A 607 45.31 -31.29 6.52
CA ASP A 607 45.87 -30.65 5.33
C ASP A 607 44.78 -30.12 4.41
N THR A 608 44.90 -28.86 3.98
CA THR A 608 43.98 -28.17 3.09
C THR A 608 44.29 -28.35 1.60
N THR A 609 45.26 -29.23 1.27
CA THR A 609 45.69 -29.40 -0.12
C THR A 609 44.72 -30.23 -0.97
N GLY A 610 43.79 -29.56 -1.61
CA GLY A 610 43.06 -29.97 -2.79
C GLY A 610 41.72 -30.69 -2.55
N GLY A 611 40.67 -30.04 -2.92
CA GLY A 611 39.29 -30.56 -2.94
C GLY A 611 38.30 -29.50 -2.53
N ASN A 612 37.01 -29.77 -2.67
CA ASN A 612 35.98 -28.88 -2.12
C ASN A 612 35.98 -28.99 -0.59
N VAL A 613 35.61 -27.94 0.11
CA VAL A 613 35.58 -27.89 1.57
C VAL A 613 34.70 -28.97 2.21
N TRP A 614 33.68 -29.43 1.52
CA TRP A 614 32.77 -30.49 1.97
C TRP A 614 33.25 -31.91 1.67
N ASP A 615 34.37 -32.10 0.96
CA ASP A 615 35.00 -33.39 0.68
C ASP A 615 36.00 -33.82 1.78
N TYR A 616 36.27 -32.94 2.75
CA TYR A 616 37.13 -33.25 3.88
C TYR A 616 36.48 -34.21 4.86
N PRO A 617 37.20 -35.19 5.41
CA PRO A 617 36.66 -36.16 6.34
C PRO A 617 36.19 -35.52 7.66
N ASP A 618 35.19 -36.13 8.30
CA ASP A 618 34.62 -35.67 9.59
C ASP A 618 35.68 -35.44 10.68
N SER A 619 36.81 -36.18 10.63
CA SER A 619 37.93 -36.04 11.57
C SER A 619 38.64 -34.68 11.47
N CYS A 620 38.40 -33.91 10.44
CA CYS A 620 38.92 -32.56 10.26
C CYS A 620 38.03 -31.46 10.85
N TRP A 621 36.93 -31.88 11.46
CA TRP A 621 35.96 -30.99 12.02
C TRP A 621 35.73 -31.27 13.49
N ASP A 622 36.13 -30.36 14.34
CA ASP A 622 35.93 -30.46 15.79
C ASP A 622 34.57 -29.89 16.16
N PHE A 623 33.77 -30.67 16.92
CA PHE A 623 32.49 -30.19 17.44
C PHE A 623 32.73 -28.93 18.31
N ALA A 624 32.04 -27.87 18.03
CA ALA A 624 32.09 -26.64 18.79
C ALA A 624 30.94 -26.54 19.80
N TRP A 625 29.70 -26.60 19.32
CA TRP A 625 28.51 -26.53 20.17
C TRP A 625 27.24 -26.91 19.39
N ASP A 626 26.23 -27.32 20.14
CA ASP A 626 24.85 -27.39 19.68
C ASP A 626 24.07 -26.22 20.26
N TRP A 627 23.23 -25.64 19.44
CA TRP A 627 22.29 -24.63 19.83
C TRP A 627 20.88 -25.07 19.44
N SER A 628 20.01 -25.16 20.42
CA SER A 628 18.60 -25.45 20.20
C SER A 628 17.82 -24.38 20.96
N PRO A 629 17.49 -23.28 20.31
CA PRO A 629 16.55 -22.35 20.94
C PRO A 629 15.23 -23.10 21.11
N GLY A 630 14.82 -23.26 22.33
CA GLY A 630 13.40 -23.47 22.61
C GLY A 630 12.63 -22.20 22.30
N VAL A 631 11.62 -21.89 23.08
CA VAL A 631 10.98 -20.54 23.08
C VAL A 631 12.09 -19.50 23.25
N SER A 632 12.26 -18.64 22.23
CA SER A 632 13.34 -17.64 22.20
C SER A 632 12.87 -16.25 22.61
N ALA A 633 11.63 -16.11 23.13
CA ALA A 633 11.07 -14.85 23.55
C ALA A 633 10.13 -14.99 24.75
N GLU A 634 10.02 -13.92 25.51
CA GLU A 634 9.03 -13.72 26.56
C GLU A 634 8.20 -12.47 26.23
N MET A 635 6.90 -12.51 26.51
CA MET A 635 6.01 -11.37 26.32
C MET A 635 5.87 -10.61 27.65
N ASP A 636 6.09 -9.30 27.63
CA ASP A 636 5.79 -8.44 28.76
C ASP A 636 4.29 -8.50 29.07
N PRO A 637 3.86 -8.89 30.26
CA PRO A 637 2.46 -8.95 30.61
C PRO A 637 1.78 -7.58 30.75
N ASN A 638 2.55 -6.48 30.75
CA ASN A 638 2.05 -5.12 30.88
C ASN A 638 2.08 -4.32 29.58
N LEU A 639 2.13 -5.00 28.43
CA LEU A 639 2.12 -4.32 27.13
C LEU A 639 0.93 -3.39 26.96
N ASP A 640 1.21 -2.19 26.50
CA ASP A 640 0.22 -1.24 26.02
C ASP A 640 0.08 -1.28 24.49
N PRO A 641 -1.11 -1.10 23.93
CA PRO A 641 -1.30 -1.10 22.48
C PRO A 641 -0.66 0.11 21.81
N ILE A 642 -0.08 -0.11 20.62
CA ILE A 642 0.52 0.94 19.79
C ILE A 642 -0.58 1.89 19.31
N TYR A 643 -0.41 3.20 19.49
CA TYR A 643 -1.34 4.19 18.96
C TYR A 643 -0.65 5.39 18.30
N LEU A 644 -1.40 6.06 17.45
CA LEU A 644 -1.05 7.30 16.77
C LEU A 644 -2.10 8.36 17.09
N ASP A 645 -1.68 9.49 17.62
CA ASP A 645 -2.49 10.71 17.73
C ASP A 645 -2.23 11.61 16.52
N GLU A 646 -3.30 12.17 15.96
CA GLU A 646 -3.26 12.98 14.76
C GLU A 646 -4.10 14.25 14.93
N PHE A 647 -3.55 15.37 14.47
CA PHE A 647 -4.27 16.64 14.31
C PHE A 647 -4.08 17.15 12.88
N THR A 648 -5.18 17.60 12.26
CA THR A 648 -5.13 18.25 10.95
C THR A 648 -5.91 19.57 10.98
N VAL A 649 -5.46 20.53 10.16
CA VAL A 649 -6.22 21.74 9.84
C VAL A 649 -5.90 22.16 8.41
N GLY A 650 -6.93 22.48 7.63
CA GLY A 650 -6.75 22.82 6.22
C GLY A 650 -7.79 23.79 5.68
N TYR A 651 -7.51 24.25 4.47
CA TYR A 651 -8.37 25.10 3.67
C TYR A 651 -8.43 24.57 2.25
N SER A 652 -9.64 24.29 1.78
CA SER A 652 -9.90 23.84 0.41
C SER A 652 -10.66 24.94 -0.35
N ALA A 653 -10.17 25.29 -1.54
CA ALA A 653 -10.70 26.36 -2.38
C ALA A 653 -11.22 25.84 -3.71
N ASN A 654 -12.41 26.27 -4.09
CA ASN A 654 -12.94 26.10 -5.43
C ASN A 654 -12.54 27.31 -6.30
N LEU A 655 -11.57 27.11 -7.17
CA LEU A 655 -11.01 28.18 -8.02
C LEU A 655 -11.78 28.36 -9.33
N GLY A 656 -12.90 27.65 -9.51
CA GLY A 656 -13.71 27.63 -10.74
C GLY A 656 -13.05 26.88 -11.89
N LYS A 657 -13.75 26.70 -12.99
CA LYS A 657 -13.26 25.95 -14.17
C LYS A 657 -12.77 24.52 -13.84
N GLN A 658 -13.44 23.85 -12.91
CA GLN A 658 -13.09 22.51 -12.44
C GLN A 658 -11.70 22.43 -11.76
N ILE A 659 -11.20 23.53 -11.20
CA ILE A 659 -9.96 23.59 -10.44
C ILE A 659 -10.29 23.65 -8.96
N GLY A 660 -9.76 22.70 -8.20
CA GLY A 660 -9.78 22.68 -6.73
C GLY A 660 -8.37 22.76 -6.18
N GLY A 661 -8.21 23.48 -5.08
CA GLY A 661 -6.96 23.57 -4.35
C GLY A 661 -7.16 23.20 -2.88
N ASP A 662 -6.15 22.60 -2.26
CA ASP A 662 -6.14 22.27 -0.84
C ASP A 662 -4.78 22.63 -0.23
N VAL A 663 -4.80 23.14 0.99
CA VAL A 663 -3.62 23.27 1.84
C VAL A 663 -3.95 22.74 3.22
N THR A 664 -3.21 21.74 3.65
CA THR A 664 -3.42 21.06 4.94
C THR A 664 -2.14 20.98 5.72
N PHE A 665 -2.20 21.36 6.99
CA PHE A 665 -1.20 21.03 8.01
C PHE A 665 -1.59 19.71 8.66
N ILE A 666 -0.60 18.81 8.81
CA ILE A 666 -0.74 17.52 9.47
C ILE A 666 0.30 17.44 10.57
N TRP A 667 -0.14 17.05 11.76
CA TRP A 667 0.70 16.67 12.90
C TRP A 667 0.33 15.26 13.33
N ARG A 668 1.35 14.43 13.58
CA ARG A 668 1.22 13.03 14.04
C ARG A 668 2.27 12.71 15.07
N GLU A 669 1.88 11.90 16.05
CA GLU A 669 2.74 11.38 17.10
C GLU A 669 2.36 9.94 17.42
N GLN A 670 3.34 9.02 17.39
CA GLN A 670 3.15 7.60 17.68
C GLN A 670 3.79 7.24 19.01
N GLU A 671 3.04 6.47 19.80
CA GLU A 671 3.45 6.02 21.12
C GLU A 671 3.30 4.50 21.27
N ASN A 672 3.91 3.96 22.33
CA ASN A 672 3.81 2.56 22.77
C ASN A 672 4.28 1.56 21.70
N THR A 673 5.33 1.85 20.93
CA THR A 673 5.86 0.87 19.98
C THR A 673 6.32 -0.38 20.72
N ILE A 674 5.86 -1.54 20.24
CA ILE A 674 6.25 -2.86 20.77
C ILE A 674 7.45 -3.35 19.97
N ASP A 675 8.49 -3.79 20.65
CA ASP A 675 9.71 -4.26 20.02
C ASP A 675 10.41 -5.39 20.82
N PHE A 676 11.43 -5.98 20.20
CA PHE A 676 12.27 -7.04 20.77
C PHE A 676 13.44 -6.43 21.52
N TYR A 677 13.61 -6.82 22.75
CA TYR A 677 14.68 -6.36 23.61
C TYR A 677 15.48 -7.55 24.16
N ASP A 678 16.79 -7.59 23.93
CA ASP A 678 17.70 -8.62 24.47
C ASP A 678 18.67 -7.99 25.47
N PRO A 679 18.32 -7.93 26.78
CA PRO A 679 19.11 -7.25 27.79
C PRO A 679 20.46 -7.89 28.08
N ASN A 680 20.68 -9.13 27.63
CA ASN A 680 21.85 -9.91 27.99
C ASN A 680 22.67 -10.40 26.78
N SER A 681 22.29 -10.01 25.55
CA SER A 681 22.87 -10.51 24.29
C SER A 681 22.85 -12.05 24.21
N THR A 682 21.78 -12.67 24.67
CA THR A 682 21.61 -14.12 24.79
C THR A 682 20.74 -14.75 23.71
N TYR A 683 20.22 -13.93 22.77
CA TYR A 683 19.19 -14.33 21.80
C TYR A 683 17.87 -14.76 22.44
N PHE A 684 17.65 -14.36 23.68
CA PHE A 684 16.36 -14.46 24.34
C PHE A 684 15.75 -13.06 24.44
N TYR A 685 14.65 -12.85 23.74
CA TYR A 685 14.03 -11.55 23.56
C TYR A 685 12.91 -11.32 24.56
N LEU A 686 12.90 -10.17 25.21
CA LEU A 686 11.74 -9.63 25.87
C LEU A 686 10.97 -8.76 24.86
N ILE A 687 9.73 -9.08 24.58
CA ILE A 687 8.84 -8.29 23.71
C ILE A 687 8.08 -7.34 24.62
N THR A 688 8.40 -6.06 24.54
CA THR A 688 7.90 -5.01 25.45
C THR A 688 7.69 -3.69 24.72
N ASN A 689 7.03 -2.73 25.36
CA ASN A 689 6.99 -1.36 24.87
C ASN A 689 8.38 -0.71 25.04
N VAL A 690 8.85 -0.02 24.02
CA VAL A 690 10.21 0.57 23.99
C VAL A 690 10.48 1.51 25.19
N PRO A 691 9.54 2.38 25.63
CA PRO A 691 9.77 3.21 26.81
C PRO A 691 10.01 2.41 28.10
N ASP A 692 9.39 1.23 28.23
CA ASP A 692 9.50 0.38 29.43
C ASP A 692 10.86 -0.35 29.44
N ALA A 693 11.32 -0.81 28.30
CA ALA A 693 12.67 -1.38 28.15
C ALA A 693 13.77 -0.42 28.60
N ALA A 694 13.56 0.86 28.39
CA ALA A 694 14.51 1.91 28.80
C ALA A 694 14.55 2.18 30.31
N ALA A 695 13.57 1.72 31.10
CA ALA A 695 13.53 1.92 32.54
C ALA A 695 14.69 1.19 33.28
N ASP A 696 15.20 0.09 32.72
CA ASP A 696 16.33 -0.66 33.24
C ASP A 696 17.68 0.00 32.95
N TYR A 697 17.70 1.02 32.10
CA TYR A 697 18.88 1.78 31.65
C TYR A 697 18.64 3.29 31.79
N PRO A 698 18.75 3.85 33.01
CA PRO A 698 18.30 5.22 33.30
C PRO A 698 18.98 6.32 32.46
N GLU A 699 20.23 6.14 32.03
CA GLU A 699 20.92 7.15 31.21
C GLU A 699 20.33 7.29 29.78
N VAL A 700 19.89 6.19 29.20
CA VAL A 700 19.21 6.15 27.89
C VAL A 700 17.69 6.31 28.06
N GLY A 701 17.16 5.78 29.17
CA GLY A 701 15.74 5.79 29.47
C GLY A 701 15.13 7.17 29.65
N GLU A 702 15.85 8.12 30.29
CA GLU A 702 15.37 9.51 30.40
C GLU A 702 15.23 10.18 29.03
N GLU A 703 16.09 9.86 28.07
CA GLU A 703 16.00 10.42 26.72
C GLU A 703 14.94 9.73 25.86
N LEU A 704 14.83 8.41 25.92
CA LEU A 704 13.78 7.63 25.26
C LEU A 704 12.37 8.02 25.78
N ALA A 705 12.21 8.12 27.09
CA ALA A 705 10.93 8.50 27.69
C ALA A 705 10.55 9.96 27.44
N SER A 706 11.47 10.81 27.02
CA SER A 706 11.23 12.23 26.76
C SER A 706 10.83 12.56 25.32
N LYS A 707 10.92 11.62 24.39
CA LYS A 707 10.66 11.81 22.96
C LYS A 707 9.66 10.79 22.46
N PRO A 708 8.67 11.20 21.64
CA PRO A 708 7.78 10.27 20.97
C PRO A 708 8.60 9.35 20.04
N LEU A 709 8.11 8.14 19.82
CA LEU A 709 8.78 7.18 18.95
C LEU A 709 8.82 7.64 17.49
N PHE A 710 7.81 8.38 17.08
CA PHE A 710 7.71 9.00 15.78
C PHE A 710 6.92 10.30 15.89
N GLU A 711 7.43 11.35 15.25
CA GLU A 711 6.75 12.63 15.12
C GLU A 711 6.84 13.14 13.68
N TYR A 712 5.69 13.53 13.13
CA TYR A 712 5.60 14.08 11.77
C TYR A 712 4.80 15.36 11.76
N GLN A 713 5.36 16.39 11.13
CA GLN A 713 4.68 17.67 10.89
C GLN A 713 4.96 18.11 9.45
N ALA A 714 3.91 18.36 8.70
CA ALA A 714 4.04 18.82 7.32
C ALA A 714 2.94 19.78 6.90
N LEU A 715 3.27 20.67 5.96
CA LEU A 715 2.32 21.42 5.14
C LEU A 715 2.23 20.73 3.77
N GLN A 716 1.02 20.34 3.39
CA GLN A 716 0.72 19.68 2.13
C GLN A 716 -0.18 20.59 1.29
N PHE A 717 0.26 20.86 0.06
CA PHE A 717 -0.49 21.64 -0.92
C PHE A 717 -0.87 20.73 -2.08
N GLN A 718 -2.12 20.81 -2.51
CA GLN A 718 -2.62 20.09 -3.68
C GLN A 718 -3.38 21.06 -4.57
N LEU A 719 -3.18 20.96 -5.87
CA LEU A 719 -4.00 21.64 -6.86
C LEU A 719 -4.38 20.62 -7.94
N GLN A 720 -5.67 20.48 -8.19
CA GLN A 720 -6.22 19.54 -9.16
C GLN A 720 -7.14 20.25 -10.14
N LYS A 721 -7.00 19.94 -11.42
CA LYS A 721 -7.94 20.30 -12.46
C LYS A 721 -8.43 19.04 -13.14
N ARG A 722 -9.72 18.88 -13.22
CA ARG A 722 -10.35 17.77 -13.95
C ARG A 722 -10.40 18.03 -15.44
N PHE A 723 -10.52 16.95 -16.20
CA PHE A 723 -10.70 17.03 -17.64
C PHE A 723 -11.96 17.82 -17.99
N GLY A 724 -11.82 18.80 -18.86
CA GLY A 724 -12.89 19.70 -19.27
C GLY A 724 -12.87 19.97 -20.77
N PRO A 725 -13.78 20.83 -21.26
CA PRO A 725 -13.88 21.18 -22.69
C PRO A 725 -12.61 21.82 -23.27
N ASP A 726 -11.72 22.33 -22.43
CA ASP A 726 -10.40 22.87 -22.82
C ASP A 726 -9.35 21.79 -23.06
N GLY A 727 -9.70 20.51 -22.83
CA GLY A 727 -8.83 19.36 -23.07
C GLY A 727 -7.68 19.19 -22.09
N PHE A 728 -7.65 19.95 -20.99
CA PHE A 728 -6.55 19.94 -20.02
C PHE A 728 -6.98 19.43 -18.64
N GLN A 729 -6.18 18.52 -18.05
CA GLN A 729 -6.31 18.06 -16.69
C GLN A 729 -4.93 17.98 -16.02
N PHE A 730 -4.90 18.10 -14.69
CA PHE A 730 -3.68 17.91 -13.91
C PHE A 730 -3.96 17.66 -12.43
N LEU A 731 -3.01 17.00 -11.78
CA LEU A 731 -2.83 16.88 -10.35
C LEU A 731 -1.40 17.35 -10.03
N THR A 732 -1.25 18.38 -9.22
CA THR A 732 0.06 18.84 -8.74
C THR A 732 0.03 19.01 -7.24
N ASN A 733 1.14 18.70 -6.60
CA ASN A 733 1.25 18.82 -5.16
C ASN A 733 2.65 19.24 -4.72
N TYR A 734 2.71 19.82 -3.53
CA TYR A 734 3.94 20.16 -2.87
C TYR A 734 3.80 19.85 -1.38
N THR A 735 4.78 19.16 -0.84
CA THR A 735 4.88 18.85 0.58
C THR A 735 6.12 19.52 1.16
N TYR A 736 5.92 20.29 2.23
CA TYR A 736 6.98 20.82 3.06
C TYR A 736 6.97 20.08 4.40
N VAL A 737 7.94 19.19 4.61
CA VAL A 737 8.13 18.47 5.86
C VAL A 737 8.85 19.38 6.85
N ILE A 738 8.15 19.80 7.90
CA ILE A 738 8.66 20.64 8.97
C ILE A 738 9.47 19.79 9.94
N LYS A 739 8.92 18.61 10.29
CA LYS A 739 9.52 17.62 11.18
C LYS A 739 9.15 16.21 10.72
N SER A 740 10.10 15.32 10.73
CA SER A 740 9.92 13.88 10.49
C SER A 740 11.00 13.17 11.27
N ASP A 741 10.82 13.14 12.59
CA ASP A 741 11.79 12.57 13.51
C ASP A 741 11.27 11.23 14.02
N ALA A 742 12.14 10.24 14.10
CA ALA A 742 11.82 8.94 14.67
C ALA A 742 13.06 8.28 15.27
N TRP A 743 12.83 7.34 16.18
CA TRP A 743 13.85 6.37 16.57
C TRP A 743 14.07 5.40 15.41
N GLU A 744 15.34 5.09 15.13
CA GLU A 744 15.64 3.95 14.27
C GLU A 744 15.63 2.70 15.13
N ILE A 745 14.59 1.93 14.97
CA ILE A 745 14.35 0.69 15.67
C ILE A 745 14.49 -0.40 14.62
N GLY A 746 15.44 -1.31 14.85
CA GLY A 746 15.61 -2.51 14.03
C GLY A 746 16.69 -2.49 12.95
N TRP A 747 17.03 -3.70 12.56
CA TRP A 747 18.17 -4.06 11.69
C TRP A 747 18.08 -3.53 10.24
N SER A 748 16.93 -3.16 9.75
CA SER A 748 16.77 -2.75 8.36
C SER A 748 16.54 -1.24 8.15
N GLY A 749 16.42 -0.44 9.21
CA GLY A 749 16.17 1.02 9.11
C GLY A 749 14.84 1.36 8.39
N ARG A 750 14.04 0.38 8.03
CA ARG A 750 12.79 0.53 7.28
C ARG A 750 11.58 -0.06 7.98
N ASN A 751 11.77 -1.05 8.87
CA ASN A 751 10.70 -1.66 9.62
C ASN A 751 10.76 -1.16 11.05
N LYS A 752 9.82 -0.35 11.45
CA LYS A 752 9.66 0.17 12.82
C LYS A 752 9.27 -0.91 13.83
N PHE A 753 9.23 -2.18 13.41
CA PHE A 753 8.82 -3.34 14.20
C PHE A 753 9.88 -4.44 14.28
N LEU A 754 11.10 -4.21 13.83
CA LEU A 754 12.17 -5.19 13.90
C LEU A 754 13.26 -4.73 14.86
N GLY A 755 13.09 -5.12 16.08
CA GLY A 755 14.06 -5.45 17.11
C GLY A 755 15.12 -4.42 17.50
N LEU A 756 15.04 -3.96 18.72
CA LEU A 756 16.21 -3.53 19.47
C LEU A 756 17.12 -4.76 19.70
N PHE A 757 17.77 -5.24 18.64
CA PHE A 757 18.79 -6.31 18.76
C PHE A 757 20.06 -5.85 19.47
N VAL A 758 20.04 -4.68 20.10
CA VAL A 758 21.19 -4.05 20.70
C VAL A 758 21.13 -4.21 22.19
N ALA A 759 22.20 -4.71 22.76
CA ALA A 759 22.40 -4.61 24.21
C ALA A 759 22.26 -3.13 24.61
N PRO A 760 21.64 -2.83 25.74
CA PRO A 760 21.33 -1.46 26.16
C PRO A 760 22.50 -0.51 26.24
N GLU A 761 23.72 -1.04 26.51
CA GLU A 761 24.96 -0.29 26.47
C GLU A 761 25.30 0.31 25.09
N TYR A 762 24.61 -0.12 24.03
CA TYR A 762 24.73 0.38 22.66
C TYR A 762 23.50 1.16 22.19
N MET A 763 22.50 1.41 23.06
CA MET A 763 21.40 2.32 22.79
C MET A 763 21.95 3.74 22.66
N ASP A 764 22.18 4.15 21.43
CA ASP A 764 22.71 5.45 21.12
C ASP A 764 21.60 6.49 21.02
N PRO A 765 21.59 7.56 21.83
CA PRO A 765 20.67 8.68 21.70
C PRO A 765 20.67 9.32 20.31
N GLN A 766 21.75 9.12 19.53
CA GLN A 766 21.90 9.62 18.16
C GLN A 766 20.96 8.89 17.17
N ARG A 767 20.34 7.77 17.58
CA ARG A 767 19.34 7.04 16.75
C ARG A 767 18.02 7.81 16.55
N TYR A 768 17.76 8.86 17.31
CA TYR A 768 16.62 9.75 17.09
C TYR A 768 16.99 10.88 16.12
N GLY A 769 16.21 11.10 15.09
CA GLY A 769 16.45 12.18 14.16
C GLY A 769 15.66 12.09 12.86
N LYS A 770 16.10 12.84 11.87
CA LYS A 770 15.38 13.10 10.62
C LYS A 770 15.32 11.86 9.73
N GLN A 771 14.11 11.54 9.26
CA GLN A 771 13.88 10.49 8.29
C GLN A 771 13.81 10.99 6.84
N GLU A 772 13.25 12.18 6.62
CA GLU A 772 12.87 12.66 5.31
C GLU A 772 13.58 13.94 4.89
N GLY A 773 13.69 14.13 3.58
CA GLY A 773 14.02 15.42 3.01
C GLY A 773 12.87 16.43 3.17
N ALA A 774 13.20 17.73 3.27
CA ALA A 774 12.22 18.75 3.63
C ALA A 774 11.19 19.06 2.52
N HIS A 775 11.48 18.76 1.26
CA HIS A 775 10.69 19.26 0.13
C HIS A 775 10.41 18.19 -0.91
N TYR A 776 9.15 18.05 -1.30
CA TYR A 776 8.65 17.20 -2.38
C TYR A 776 7.73 18.02 -3.27
N PHE A 777 7.97 18.05 -4.56
CA PHE A 777 7.08 18.62 -5.57
C PHE A 777 6.77 17.55 -6.60
N LYS A 778 5.49 17.43 -7.01
CA LYS A 778 5.03 16.52 -8.05
C LYS A 778 4.05 17.23 -8.96
N PHE A 779 4.13 16.94 -10.24
CA PHE A 779 3.22 17.41 -11.26
C PHE A 779 2.85 16.27 -12.18
N ASN A 780 1.55 16.06 -12.39
CA ASN A 780 0.96 15.09 -13.30
C ASN A 780 -0.12 15.80 -14.11
N GLY A 781 0.00 15.83 -15.41
CA GLY A 781 -1.00 16.50 -16.22
C GLY A 781 -1.02 16.01 -17.66
N SER A 782 -2.17 16.12 -18.29
CA SER A 782 -2.33 15.78 -19.69
C SER A 782 -3.15 16.80 -20.45
N TYR A 783 -2.90 16.85 -21.76
CA TYR A 783 -3.60 17.72 -22.69
C TYR A 783 -4.03 16.94 -23.93
N ALA A 784 -5.34 16.97 -24.20
CA ALA A 784 -5.94 16.40 -25.41
C ALA A 784 -6.10 17.48 -26.50
N PHE A 785 -5.37 17.37 -27.59
CA PHE A 785 -5.44 18.28 -28.72
C PHE A 785 -6.76 18.06 -29.51
N SER A 786 -7.18 19.09 -30.26
CA SER A 786 -8.38 19.02 -31.08
C SER A 786 -8.34 17.93 -32.17
N TRP A 787 -7.16 17.50 -32.60
CA TRP A 787 -6.95 16.33 -33.48
C TRP A 787 -6.82 15.00 -32.74
N ARG A 788 -7.25 14.96 -31.47
CA ARG A 788 -7.32 13.77 -30.59
C ARG A 788 -5.97 13.25 -30.07
N MET A 789 -4.83 13.81 -30.48
CA MET A 789 -3.56 13.45 -29.85
C MET A 789 -3.61 13.82 -28.35
N VAL A 790 -3.06 12.97 -27.50
CA VAL A 790 -2.89 13.22 -26.06
C VAL A 790 -1.42 13.34 -25.73
N LEU A 791 -1.08 14.38 -24.99
CA LEU A 791 0.23 14.61 -24.38
C LEU A 791 0.09 14.51 -22.87
N GLY A 792 0.82 13.61 -22.22
CA GLY A 792 0.91 13.48 -20.77
C GLY A 792 2.31 13.82 -20.26
N LEU A 793 2.40 14.42 -19.10
CA LEU A 793 3.65 14.76 -18.43
C LEU A 793 3.56 14.41 -16.96
N SER A 794 4.49 13.63 -16.45
CA SER A 794 4.74 13.45 -15.02
C SER A 794 6.09 14.03 -14.67
N ALA A 795 6.21 14.74 -13.56
CA ALA A 795 7.48 15.27 -13.10
C ALA A 795 7.53 15.32 -11.57
N TYR A 796 8.66 15.00 -11.01
CA TYR A 796 8.89 15.21 -9.58
C TYR A 796 10.23 15.92 -9.33
N TRP A 797 10.28 16.63 -8.23
CA TRP A 797 11.51 17.17 -7.65
C TRP A 797 11.45 16.99 -6.13
N ARG A 798 12.56 16.55 -5.54
CA ARG A 798 12.68 16.41 -4.09
C ARG A 798 14.05 16.85 -3.60
N SER A 799 14.10 17.36 -2.37
CA SER A 799 15.33 17.41 -1.60
C SER A 799 15.82 15.98 -1.33
N GLY A 800 17.12 15.78 -1.21
CA GLY A 800 17.69 14.45 -1.04
C GLY A 800 17.13 13.67 0.14
N TYR A 801 17.16 12.36 0.07
CA TYR A 801 16.93 11.51 1.22
C TYR A 801 17.99 11.76 2.27
N ARG A 802 17.59 11.63 3.52
CA ARG A 802 18.54 11.66 4.62
C ARG A 802 19.13 10.28 4.83
N TYR A 803 20.44 10.22 5.15
CA TYR A 803 21.12 9.01 5.57
C TYR A 803 22.05 9.29 6.75
N THR A 804 22.32 8.25 7.51
CA THR A 804 23.07 8.33 8.77
C THR A 804 24.42 7.67 8.59
N PRO A 805 25.54 8.29 8.96
CA PRO A 805 26.83 7.62 9.06
C PRO A 805 26.79 6.53 10.11
N VAL A 806 27.24 5.34 9.74
CA VAL A 806 27.28 4.18 10.63
C VAL A 806 28.68 3.56 10.66
N SER A 807 29.02 2.91 11.77
CA SER A 807 30.21 2.06 11.90
C SER A 807 29.77 0.67 12.35
N TRP A 808 30.56 -0.33 12.03
CA TRP A 808 30.32 -1.67 12.51
C TRP A 808 31.11 -1.89 13.79
N MET A 809 30.39 -2.18 14.88
CA MET A 809 31.01 -2.59 16.14
C MET A 809 30.88 -4.09 16.34
N TRP A 810 31.91 -4.67 16.94
CA TRP A 810 31.98 -6.06 17.37
C TRP A 810 31.93 -6.08 18.91
N PRO A 811 30.74 -6.21 19.53
CA PRO A 811 30.56 -5.99 20.96
C PRO A 811 31.41 -6.88 21.86
N ASP A 812 31.71 -8.10 21.39
CA ASP A 812 32.45 -9.10 22.18
C ASP A 812 33.89 -9.36 21.67
N GLY A 813 34.32 -8.59 20.66
CA GLY A 813 35.59 -8.84 19.97
C GLY A 813 35.61 -10.14 19.16
N SER A 814 34.50 -10.86 19.11
CA SER A 814 34.34 -12.03 18.27
C SER A 814 33.85 -11.60 16.87
N TRP A 815 34.48 -12.05 15.82
CA TRP A 815 34.06 -11.78 14.43
C TRP A 815 32.76 -12.51 14.04
N THR A 816 31.90 -12.83 15.01
CA THR A 816 30.69 -13.61 14.75
C THR A 816 29.45 -12.78 14.56
N TRP A 817 29.37 -11.60 15.20
CA TRP A 817 28.22 -10.68 15.11
C TRP A 817 28.75 -9.24 15.11
N TYR A 818 28.22 -8.44 14.24
CA TYR A 818 28.47 -7.00 14.21
C TYR A 818 27.16 -6.24 14.44
N ASP A 819 27.25 -5.19 15.18
CA ASP A 819 26.17 -4.25 15.34
C ASP A 819 26.49 -2.95 14.62
N THR A 820 25.45 -2.28 14.16
CA THR A 820 25.58 -1.01 13.47
C THR A 820 25.40 0.12 14.48
N VAL A 821 26.46 0.89 14.70
CA VAL A 821 26.43 2.05 15.59
C VAL A 821 26.40 3.32 14.77
N PHE A 822 25.53 4.24 15.15
CA PHE A 822 25.53 5.57 14.54
C PHE A 822 26.73 6.37 15.01
N THR A 823 27.46 6.94 14.07
CA THR A 823 28.62 7.78 14.35
C THR A 823 28.28 9.27 14.34
N ASP A 824 27.03 9.61 14.00
CA ASP A 824 26.49 10.96 13.98
C ASP A 824 24.95 10.91 14.14
N GLU A 825 24.31 12.06 14.35
CA GLU A 825 22.85 12.15 14.46
C GLU A 825 22.14 11.51 13.26
N ARG A 826 21.01 10.84 13.50
CA ARG A 826 20.20 10.23 12.47
C ARG A 826 19.84 11.27 11.40
N GLY A 827 20.04 10.90 10.13
CA GLY A 827 19.73 11.75 9.00
C GLY A 827 20.60 13.02 8.91
N SER A 828 21.82 13.00 9.49
CA SER A 828 22.75 14.12 9.43
C SER A 828 23.21 14.44 8.00
N LEU A 829 23.29 13.44 7.13
CA LEU A 829 23.75 13.57 5.74
C LEU A 829 22.59 13.52 4.73
N ASP A 830 22.86 13.99 3.52
CA ASP A 830 21.92 14.13 2.41
C ASP A 830 22.48 13.46 1.15
N VAL A 831 21.66 12.63 0.48
CA VAL A 831 22.07 11.95 -0.76
C VAL A 831 22.24 12.93 -1.92
N GLY A 832 21.56 14.08 -1.89
CA GLY A 832 21.48 15.06 -2.96
C GLY A 832 20.07 15.17 -3.56
N ARG A 833 19.86 16.27 -4.27
CA ARG A 833 18.55 16.55 -4.89
C ARG A 833 18.29 15.59 -6.03
N ASN A 834 17.03 15.17 -6.16
CA ASN A 834 16.57 14.31 -7.23
C ASN A 834 15.41 14.96 -7.97
N TRP A 835 15.39 14.82 -9.29
CA TRP A 835 14.25 15.19 -10.11
C TRP A 835 14.17 14.31 -11.36
N GLU A 836 12.98 14.15 -11.89
CA GLU A 836 12.72 13.39 -13.11
C GLU A 836 11.51 13.98 -13.82
N ALA A 837 11.45 13.83 -15.12
CA ALA A 837 10.28 14.15 -15.91
C ALA A 837 10.07 13.07 -16.97
N ASP A 838 8.83 12.61 -17.10
CA ASP A 838 8.39 11.52 -17.95
C ASP A 838 7.32 12.02 -18.91
N LEU A 839 7.31 11.46 -20.13
CA LEU A 839 6.43 11.91 -21.20
C LEU A 839 5.56 10.75 -21.70
N TYR A 840 4.28 11.04 -21.90
CA TYR A 840 3.32 10.18 -22.60
C TYR A 840 2.85 10.85 -23.89
N LEU A 841 2.77 10.08 -24.97
CA LEU A 841 2.23 10.52 -26.26
C LEU A 841 1.28 9.46 -26.77
N GLU A 842 0.03 9.80 -27.05
CA GLU A 842 -0.96 8.88 -27.64
C GLU A 842 -1.63 9.51 -28.86
N GLN A 843 -1.79 8.72 -29.92
CA GLN A 843 -2.59 9.08 -31.09
C GLN A 843 -3.69 8.05 -31.31
N PRO A 844 -4.96 8.36 -30.97
CA PRO A 844 -6.09 7.49 -31.30
C PRO A 844 -6.60 7.67 -32.73
N PHE A 845 -7.15 6.57 -33.25
CA PHE A 845 -7.79 6.48 -34.59
C PHE A 845 -9.12 5.74 -34.44
N SER A 846 -10.22 6.29 -34.94
CA SER A 846 -11.54 5.62 -34.92
C SER A 846 -11.77 4.78 -36.16
N ILE A 847 -12.15 3.52 -35.98
CA ILE A 847 -12.53 2.57 -37.05
C ILE A 847 -13.97 2.08 -36.75
N GLY A 848 -14.96 2.81 -37.21
CA GLY A 848 -16.36 2.55 -36.85
C GLY A 848 -16.60 2.80 -35.36
N PRO A 849 -17.11 1.81 -34.59
CA PRO A 849 -17.30 1.94 -33.14
C PRO A 849 -16.04 1.62 -32.30
N ILE A 850 -14.92 1.32 -32.92
CA ILE A 850 -13.67 0.92 -32.27
C ILE A 850 -12.70 2.09 -32.35
N ASP A 851 -12.10 2.45 -31.23
CA ASP A 851 -10.93 3.31 -31.15
C ASP A 851 -9.67 2.46 -31.03
N VAL A 852 -8.67 2.74 -31.86
CA VAL A 852 -7.35 2.12 -31.82
C VAL A 852 -6.34 3.23 -31.56
N ALA A 853 -5.46 3.07 -30.59
CA ALA A 853 -4.42 4.03 -30.28
C ALA A 853 -3.03 3.40 -30.31
N VAL A 854 -2.06 4.19 -30.76
CA VAL A 854 -0.63 3.94 -30.59
C VAL A 854 -0.12 4.95 -29.59
N TYR A 855 0.67 4.51 -28.62
CA TYR A 855 1.25 5.41 -27.63
C TYR A 855 2.69 5.06 -27.29
N ALA A 856 3.41 6.04 -26.74
CA ALA A 856 4.76 5.88 -26.24
C ALA A 856 4.88 6.50 -24.84
N ASN A 857 5.55 5.80 -23.93
CA ASN A 857 6.09 6.33 -22.68
C ASN A 857 7.57 6.59 -22.84
N VAL A 858 8.04 7.72 -22.34
CA VAL A 858 9.46 8.07 -22.22
C VAL A 858 9.74 8.38 -20.77
N PHE A 859 10.35 7.46 -20.05
CA PHE A 859 10.76 7.66 -18.67
C PHE A 859 12.11 8.36 -18.63
N ASN A 860 12.30 9.24 -17.65
CA ASN A 860 13.48 10.07 -17.50
C ASN A 860 13.87 10.79 -18.81
N LEU A 861 12.96 11.60 -19.30
CA LEU A 861 13.06 12.31 -20.61
C LEU A 861 14.41 13.03 -20.79
N PHE A 862 14.96 13.59 -19.72
CA PHE A 862 16.19 14.38 -19.75
C PHE A 862 17.46 13.55 -19.45
N ASP A 863 17.32 12.24 -19.28
CA ASP A 863 18.41 11.30 -18.96
C ASP A 863 19.19 11.71 -17.71
N ASN A 864 18.47 12.16 -16.67
CA ASN A 864 19.06 12.64 -15.43
C ASN A 864 19.41 11.47 -14.50
N GLN A 865 20.70 11.18 -14.35
CA GLN A 865 21.22 10.05 -13.57
C GLN A 865 21.83 10.56 -12.25
N GLN A 866 21.02 11.13 -11.35
CA GLN A 866 21.42 11.59 -10.04
C GLN A 866 21.60 10.41 -9.06
N PRO A 867 22.48 10.52 -8.04
CA PRO A 867 22.57 9.53 -7.00
C PRO A 867 21.24 9.32 -6.26
N THR A 868 20.90 8.07 -5.98
CA THR A 868 19.73 7.68 -5.18
C THR A 868 20.11 7.04 -3.85
N ALA A 869 21.35 6.58 -3.70
CA ALA A 869 21.91 6.09 -2.44
C ALA A 869 23.42 6.33 -2.39
N ARG A 870 23.96 6.47 -1.18
CA ARG A 870 25.39 6.65 -0.88
C ARG A 870 25.82 5.64 0.17
N GLU A 871 27.11 5.26 0.13
CA GLU A 871 27.71 4.42 1.16
C GLU A 871 27.68 5.17 2.50
N ASN A 872 27.09 4.55 3.52
CA ASN A 872 26.90 5.17 4.82
C ASN A 872 27.84 4.59 5.91
N ASN A 873 28.57 3.53 5.63
CA ASN A 873 29.50 2.96 6.58
C ASN A 873 30.84 3.69 6.56
N VAL A 874 31.19 4.36 7.67
CA VAL A 874 32.42 5.16 7.80
C VAL A 874 33.69 4.32 7.79
N ASP A 875 33.59 3.00 8.03
CA ASP A 875 34.74 2.09 8.03
C ASP A 875 35.19 1.74 6.60
N TYR A 876 34.35 2.02 5.59
CA TYR A 876 34.65 1.77 4.20
C TYR A 876 35.41 2.95 3.56
N ALA A 877 36.41 2.63 2.74
CA ALA A 877 37.21 3.63 2.04
C ALA A 877 36.40 4.50 1.06
N ASN A 878 35.24 4.03 0.66
CA ASN A 878 34.30 4.71 -0.26
C ASN A 878 33.10 5.35 0.50
N PHE A 879 33.24 5.62 1.81
CA PHE A 879 32.21 6.34 2.58
C PHE A 879 31.78 7.63 1.87
N GLY A 880 30.47 7.82 1.72
CA GLY A 880 29.86 8.96 1.03
C GLY A 880 29.82 8.85 -0.49
N ASP A 881 30.50 7.87 -1.10
CA ASP A 881 30.41 7.66 -2.54
C ASP A 881 29.03 7.15 -2.95
N PRO A 882 28.50 7.60 -4.09
CA PRO A 882 27.27 7.03 -4.62
C PRO A 882 27.47 5.56 -5.04
N TYR A 883 26.50 4.71 -4.73
CA TYR A 883 26.48 3.32 -5.24
C TYR A 883 25.20 2.99 -6.02
N ALA A 884 24.23 3.91 -6.05
CA ALA A 884 23.01 3.77 -6.85
C ALA A 884 22.59 5.11 -7.44
N TRP A 885 22.05 5.08 -8.66
CA TRP A 885 21.61 6.25 -9.44
C TRP A 885 20.19 6.06 -9.98
N GLN A 886 19.57 7.17 -10.43
CA GLN A 886 18.33 7.10 -11.19
C GLN A 886 18.58 6.34 -12.50
N ALA A 887 17.56 5.60 -12.95
CA ALA A 887 17.64 4.86 -14.21
C ALA A 887 17.85 5.82 -15.40
N PRO A 888 18.62 5.41 -16.42
CA PRO A 888 18.73 6.17 -17.66
C PRO A 888 17.39 6.28 -18.36
N ARG A 889 17.27 7.16 -19.37
CA ARG A 889 16.05 7.31 -20.16
C ARG A 889 15.65 6.00 -20.80
N GLN A 890 14.35 5.64 -20.69
CA GLN A 890 13.77 4.41 -21.21
C GLN A 890 12.55 4.73 -22.06
N TRP A 891 12.32 3.92 -23.08
CA TRP A 891 11.15 4.02 -23.95
C TRP A 891 10.30 2.78 -23.85
N GLN A 892 8.98 2.98 -23.86
CA GLN A 892 8.00 1.91 -24.04
C GLN A 892 7.04 2.29 -25.14
N LEU A 893 6.67 1.33 -25.98
CA LEU A 893 5.63 1.48 -26.98
C LEU A 893 4.40 0.68 -26.61
N GLY A 894 3.21 1.22 -26.90
CA GLY A 894 1.97 0.54 -26.61
C GLY A 894 0.93 0.67 -27.70
N PHE A 895 0.05 -0.33 -27.73
CA PHE A 895 -1.15 -0.36 -28.57
C PHE A 895 -2.38 -0.56 -27.69
N LYS A 896 -3.42 0.22 -27.94
CA LYS A 896 -4.66 0.18 -27.19
C LYS A 896 -5.85 0.08 -28.13
N ILE A 897 -6.80 -0.79 -27.82
CA ILE A 897 -8.08 -0.95 -28.54
C ILE A 897 -9.20 -0.77 -27.54
N THR A 898 -10.14 0.11 -27.83
CA THR A 898 -11.30 0.40 -26.98
C THR A 898 -12.60 0.26 -27.78
N TYR A 899 -13.60 -0.40 -27.18
CA TYR A 899 -14.95 -0.57 -27.75
C TYR A 899 -16.03 -0.32 -26.72
#